data_bbe41e8b1da0df8d8f771eb0e539fa28
#
_entry.id   bbe41e8b1da0df8d8f771eb0e539fa28
#
_cell.length_a   1.000
_cell.length_b   1.000
_cell.length_c   1.000
_cell.angle_alpha   90.00
_cell.angle_beta   90.00
_cell.angle_gamma   90.00
#
_symmetry.space_group_name_H-M   'P 1'
#
loop_
_entity.id
_entity.type
_entity.pdbx_description
1 polymer ?
#
loop_
_entity_poly.entity_id
_entity_poly.type
_entity_poly.pdbx_seq_one_letter_code
_entity_poly.pdbx_strand_id
1 'polypeptide(L)'
;MKIFGYYIIVLALLGVCVGVSAQTWIWYPGDMDIWTGNRINNLRTENGAFYPAFWRADSHCQTVEYQKTVELAEAEEVEIAAEGQYGIKIDNHGYVFGMPKKFTVPKGKHTIRIAVSNLVSPPALWLNGKTIKSDKTWTVSDYADATTTDTWYATDGQPLFDAAEKKPSAYHLPTSVVVPVKVEHGGNKIFAEFQREGIGYLQLNGVRGNGTVNIFYGESPAEARDGKHSYLKDRVTFTADSITDEQTLTVSARRGGDYSLVCSRAMRYVSVECQGDVSVEGVTLLSEMKDVEMRGTFECSDTLLNRIWQVGAYTLHLTDREVMIEGIKRDRWMWSGDAIQSYLMNYYSLWDTPVVKRTIWALRGKDPVRQHINTILDYTFYWFNSVYDYYLYTGDEEFVKQIYPRMQSLMTWYEGRLNGRGLVEGKKGDWVFVDWSPGKMSKSGELSFEQMVYLRSLEAMSLCAGIVGNKSDAAKYNEKAETLRKLLTPTFWNGKAFVHNVENGTPSATVTRYSNMFAVLYGYADAEQSISILNNVLLNDSIMSITTPYMQFYELEALCALGEQQRVMDKMRNYWGGMLKEGATTFWETYDPAEKYPQRLAMYGHPFGKSLCHAWGASPVYLIGKYYLGIRPTKAGYEEWECRPCLGDLKWMKGDVPTPGGNIHIEMHKKRIIIEATGCGTGTLIIGNKRTTIKPGVRQVVKF
;
A
#
# COMPACT_ATOMS: atom_id res chain seq x y z
N MET A 1 -17.15 -33.67 70.32
CA MET A 1 -17.90 -33.04 69.20
C MET A 1 -16.90 -32.93 67.99
N LYS A 2 -17.13 -33.75 67.00
CA LYS A 2 -16.24 -33.89 65.86
C LYS A 2 -16.55 -32.84 64.77
N ILE A 3 -15.57 -32.07 64.34
CA ILE A 3 -15.69 -31.16 63.20
C ILE A 3 -15.01 -31.83 62.01
N PHE A 4 -15.79 -32.17 61.00
CA PHE A 4 -15.33 -32.69 59.72
C PHE A 4 -14.87 -31.51 58.82
N GLY A 5 -13.60 -31.56 58.43
CA GLY A 5 -13.08 -30.65 57.39
C GLY A 5 -13.25 -31.28 55.99
N TYR A 6 -13.94 -30.55 55.10
CA TYR A 6 -14.03 -30.89 53.70
C TYR A 6 -12.83 -30.32 52.96
N TYR A 7 -11.98 -31.18 52.39
CA TYR A 7 -10.99 -30.80 51.39
C TYR A 7 -11.67 -30.78 50.02
N ILE A 8 -11.78 -29.61 49.40
CA ILE A 8 -12.17 -29.46 48.00
C ILE A 8 -10.89 -29.54 47.18
N ILE A 9 -10.74 -30.66 46.44
CA ILE A 9 -9.71 -30.81 45.40
C ILE A 9 -10.22 -30.10 44.15
N VAL A 10 -9.63 -28.92 43.84
CA VAL A 10 -9.85 -28.22 42.58
C VAL A 10 -8.89 -28.87 41.56
N LEU A 11 -9.42 -29.75 40.73
CA LEU A 11 -8.75 -30.22 39.53
C LEU A 11 -8.76 -29.08 38.51
N ALA A 12 -7.63 -28.40 38.34
CA ALA A 12 -7.43 -27.48 37.24
C ALA A 12 -7.28 -28.30 35.93
N LEU A 13 -8.37 -28.44 35.22
CA LEU A 13 -8.34 -28.87 33.81
C LEU A 13 -7.66 -27.75 32.98
N LEU A 14 -6.38 -27.90 32.75
CA LEU A 14 -5.70 -27.18 31.67
C LEU A 14 -6.27 -27.70 30.34
N GLY A 15 -7.36 -27.11 29.94
CA GLY A 15 -7.87 -27.24 28.58
C GLY A 15 -6.88 -26.57 27.63
N VAL A 16 -6.03 -27.38 26.99
CA VAL A 16 -5.33 -26.96 25.78
C VAL A 16 -6.43 -26.72 24.77
N CYS A 17 -6.83 -25.46 24.60
CA CYS A 17 -7.58 -25.04 23.42
C CYS A 17 -6.66 -25.24 22.23
N VAL A 18 -6.69 -26.44 21.64
CA VAL A 18 -6.25 -26.64 20.26
C VAL A 18 -7.23 -25.77 19.46
N GLY A 19 -6.80 -24.59 19.08
CA GLY A 19 -7.57 -23.74 18.18
C GLY A 19 -7.83 -24.56 16.92
N VAL A 20 -9.09 -24.90 16.68
CA VAL A 20 -9.51 -25.51 15.42
C VAL A 20 -9.22 -24.43 14.38
N SER A 21 -8.12 -24.59 13.65
CA SER A 21 -7.80 -23.73 12.53
C SER A 21 -8.98 -23.79 11.57
N ALA A 22 -9.57 -22.64 11.27
CA ALA A 22 -10.67 -22.55 10.32
C ALA A 22 -10.16 -23.04 8.97
N GLN A 23 -10.88 -23.95 8.34
CA GLN A 23 -10.61 -24.41 7.00
C GLN A 23 -10.67 -23.24 6.02
N THR A 24 -9.65 -23.08 5.16
CA THR A 24 -9.58 -21.99 4.18
C THR A 24 -8.96 -22.48 2.88
N TRP A 25 -9.19 -21.75 1.80
CA TRP A 25 -8.34 -21.86 0.61
C TRP A 25 -6.92 -21.40 0.97
N ILE A 26 -5.92 -22.09 0.44
CA ILE A 26 -4.50 -21.77 0.63
C ILE A 26 -3.81 -21.62 -0.71
N TRP A 27 -2.84 -20.69 -0.78
CA TRP A 27 -2.08 -20.37 -1.99
C TRP A 27 -0.63 -20.00 -1.66
N TYR A 28 0.18 -19.80 -2.68
CA TYR A 28 1.56 -19.34 -2.53
C TYR A 28 1.58 -17.89 -2.02
N PRO A 29 2.44 -17.54 -1.05
CA PRO A 29 2.47 -16.20 -0.46
C PRO A 29 2.66 -15.10 -1.51
N GLY A 30 1.80 -14.12 -1.51
CA GLY A 30 1.80 -13.00 -2.45
C GLY A 30 1.18 -13.27 -3.82
N ASP A 31 0.93 -14.53 -4.22
CA ASP A 31 0.38 -14.84 -5.55
C ASP A 31 -1.02 -14.26 -5.75
N MET A 32 -1.87 -14.31 -4.73
CA MET A 32 -3.21 -13.71 -4.80
C MET A 32 -3.12 -12.21 -5.03
N ASP A 33 -2.24 -11.54 -4.31
CA ASP A 33 -2.08 -10.09 -4.37
C ASP A 33 -1.49 -9.64 -5.72
N ILE A 34 -0.51 -10.40 -6.21
CA ILE A 34 0.08 -10.18 -7.52
C ILE A 34 -0.96 -10.40 -8.63
N TRP A 35 -1.76 -11.46 -8.52
CA TRP A 35 -2.82 -11.73 -9.47
C TRP A 35 -3.89 -10.63 -9.48
N THR A 36 -4.34 -10.16 -8.31
CA THR A 36 -5.31 -9.07 -8.22
C THR A 36 -4.75 -7.78 -8.78
N GLY A 37 -3.50 -7.44 -8.48
CA GLY A 37 -2.80 -6.30 -9.07
C GLY A 37 -2.68 -6.42 -10.60
N ASN A 38 -2.26 -7.58 -11.11
CA ASN A 38 -2.19 -7.86 -12.55
C ASN A 38 -3.56 -7.82 -13.21
N ARG A 39 -4.60 -8.33 -12.55
CA ARG A 39 -5.98 -8.29 -13.05
C ARG A 39 -6.46 -6.85 -13.22
N ILE A 40 -6.27 -5.99 -12.22
CA ILE A 40 -6.60 -4.58 -12.32
C ILE A 40 -5.86 -3.94 -13.49
N ASN A 41 -4.58 -4.26 -13.64
CA ASN A 41 -3.72 -3.74 -14.69
C ASN A 41 -4.07 -4.29 -16.09
N ASN A 42 -4.35 -5.59 -16.20
CA ASN A 42 -4.73 -6.22 -17.48
C ASN A 42 -6.09 -5.74 -18.01
N LEU A 43 -6.93 -5.16 -17.16
CA LEU A 43 -8.15 -4.48 -17.56
C LEU A 43 -7.92 -3.05 -18.05
N ARG A 44 -6.68 -2.57 -18.07
CA ARG A 44 -6.29 -1.29 -18.66
C ARG A 44 -6.11 -1.44 -20.16
N THR A 45 -6.70 -0.52 -20.87
CA THR A 45 -6.64 -0.46 -22.33
C THR A 45 -6.10 0.88 -22.81
N GLU A 46 -5.65 1.73 -21.90
CA GLU A 46 -5.06 3.00 -22.21
C GLU A 46 -3.81 2.83 -23.05
N ASN A 47 -3.75 3.58 -24.15
CA ASN A 47 -2.56 3.67 -25.03
C ASN A 47 -2.08 2.36 -25.66
N GLY A 48 -2.87 1.31 -25.61
CA GLY A 48 -2.51 -0.01 -26.14
C GLY A 48 -1.33 -0.66 -25.43
N ALA A 49 -0.96 -0.17 -24.26
CA ALA A 49 0.17 -0.71 -23.52
C ALA A 49 -0.27 -1.85 -22.62
N PHE A 50 0.29 -3.03 -22.83
CA PHE A 50 0.31 -4.07 -21.82
C PHE A 50 1.30 -3.62 -20.74
N TYR A 51 0.75 -3.09 -19.66
CA TYR A 51 1.57 -2.66 -18.56
C TYR A 51 1.98 -3.74 -17.65
N PRO A 52 3.14 -3.42 -17.13
CA PRO A 52 4.31 -4.04 -17.62
C PRO A 52 4.40 -5.32 -16.86
N ALA A 53 4.29 -6.37 -17.62
CA ALA A 53 4.60 -7.72 -17.16
C ALA A 53 5.97 -7.80 -16.46
N PHE A 54 6.89 -6.90 -16.77
CA PHE A 54 8.24 -6.93 -16.22
C PHE A 54 8.29 -6.69 -14.70
N TRP A 55 7.32 -6.03 -14.11
CA TRP A 55 7.31 -5.85 -12.66
C TRP A 55 6.99 -7.11 -11.89
N ARG A 56 6.40 -8.11 -12.56
CA ARG A 56 5.80 -9.27 -11.91
C ARG A 56 6.09 -10.61 -12.56
N ALA A 57 6.79 -10.61 -13.68
CA ALA A 57 7.03 -11.82 -14.45
C ALA A 57 7.69 -12.95 -13.64
N ASP A 58 8.48 -12.60 -12.63
CA ASP A 58 9.19 -13.53 -11.77
C ASP A 58 8.51 -13.79 -10.42
N SER A 59 7.40 -13.13 -10.11
CA SER A 59 6.77 -13.20 -8.79
C SER A 59 5.43 -13.94 -8.77
N HIS A 60 4.86 -14.29 -9.92
CA HIS A 60 3.66 -15.10 -10.03
C HIS A 60 4.02 -16.55 -10.33
N CYS A 61 3.60 -17.48 -9.47
CA CYS A 61 3.84 -18.89 -9.62
C CYS A 61 2.69 -19.55 -10.40
N GLN A 62 3.01 -20.18 -11.54
CA GLN A 62 2.03 -20.90 -12.35
C GLN A 62 1.79 -22.33 -11.86
N THR A 63 2.76 -22.96 -11.27
CA THR A 63 2.69 -24.31 -10.68
C THR A 63 3.34 -24.28 -9.32
N VAL A 64 2.59 -24.67 -8.31
CA VAL A 64 3.06 -24.77 -6.92
C VAL A 64 2.86 -26.18 -6.38
N GLU A 65 3.65 -26.56 -5.40
CA GLU A 65 3.49 -27.82 -4.69
C GLU A 65 3.19 -27.52 -3.21
N TYR A 66 2.08 -28.05 -2.72
CA TYR A 66 1.69 -28.00 -1.31
C TYR A 66 2.18 -29.27 -0.59
N GLN A 67 2.66 -29.13 0.65
CA GLN A 67 3.15 -30.25 1.43
C GLN A 67 2.67 -30.18 2.88
N LYS A 68 2.30 -31.34 3.41
CA LYS A 68 2.05 -31.54 4.85
C LYS A 68 2.38 -32.98 5.26
N THR A 69 3.03 -33.12 6.39
CA THR A 69 3.22 -34.46 7.04
C THR A 69 2.12 -34.61 8.11
N VAL A 70 1.46 -35.77 8.08
CA VAL A 70 0.38 -36.11 9.02
C VAL A 70 0.66 -37.45 9.65
N GLU A 71 0.11 -37.66 10.86
CA GLU A 71 0.11 -38.97 11.52
C GLU A 71 -1.34 -39.32 11.88
N LEU A 72 -1.85 -40.36 11.28
CA LEU A 72 -3.25 -40.77 11.36
C LEU A 72 -3.42 -42.07 12.17
N ALA A 73 -4.36 -42.04 13.11
CA ALA A 73 -4.76 -43.23 13.87
C ALA A 73 -5.52 -44.26 13.01
N GLU A 74 -6.27 -43.77 12.00
CA GLU A 74 -7.04 -44.56 11.03
C GLU A 74 -6.88 -43.97 9.65
N ALA A 75 -7.24 -44.69 8.59
CA ALA A 75 -7.27 -44.18 7.24
C ALA A 75 -8.33 -43.06 7.14
N GLU A 76 -8.03 -41.98 6.41
CA GLU A 76 -8.90 -40.82 6.29
C GLU A 76 -9.20 -40.50 4.82
N GLU A 77 -10.51 -40.37 4.48
CA GLU A 77 -10.93 -39.85 3.21
C GLU A 77 -10.99 -38.31 3.28
N VAL A 78 -10.37 -37.65 2.30
CA VAL A 78 -10.23 -36.19 2.23
C VAL A 78 -10.89 -35.69 0.95
N GLU A 79 -11.80 -34.76 1.08
CA GLU A 79 -12.38 -34.03 -0.03
C GLU A 79 -11.42 -32.95 -0.51
N ILE A 80 -11.27 -32.77 -1.84
CA ILE A 80 -10.31 -31.84 -2.43
C ILE A 80 -10.98 -31.00 -3.51
N ALA A 81 -10.67 -29.70 -3.49
CA ALA A 81 -10.90 -28.77 -4.59
C ALA A 81 -9.61 -27.95 -4.82
N ALA A 82 -9.39 -27.55 -6.06
CA ALA A 82 -8.28 -26.70 -6.43
C ALA A 82 -8.68 -25.65 -7.48
N GLU A 83 -8.02 -24.49 -7.44
CA GLU A 83 -7.98 -23.54 -8.54
C GLU A 83 -6.83 -23.94 -9.46
N GLY A 84 -7.13 -24.76 -10.46
CA GLY A 84 -6.17 -25.29 -11.42
C GLY A 84 -6.23 -26.80 -11.58
N GLN A 85 -5.37 -27.32 -12.44
CA GLN A 85 -5.16 -28.77 -12.58
C GLN A 85 -4.27 -29.24 -11.46
N TYR A 86 -4.54 -30.42 -10.91
CA TYR A 86 -3.77 -30.93 -9.80
C TYR A 86 -3.48 -32.42 -9.87
N GLY A 87 -2.39 -32.78 -9.19
CA GLY A 87 -1.99 -34.16 -8.94
C GLY A 87 -1.67 -34.35 -7.45
N ILE A 88 -1.99 -35.54 -6.93
CA ILE A 88 -1.81 -35.92 -5.52
C ILE A 88 -0.72 -36.99 -5.43
N LYS A 89 0.20 -36.81 -4.48
CA LYS A 89 1.26 -37.76 -4.16
C LYS A 89 1.27 -38.00 -2.67
N ILE A 90 1.30 -39.26 -2.27
CA ILE A 90 1.46 -39.67 -0.88
C ILE A 90 2.79 -40.41 -0.78
N ASP A 91 3.67 -39.93 0.10
CA ASP A 91 5.03 -40.45 0.30
C ASP A 91 5.85 -40.49 -1.01
N ASN A 92 6.46 -41.64 -1.32
CA ASN A 92 7.29 -41.85 -2.50
C ASN A 92 6.52 -42.42 -3.71
N HIS A 93 5.19 -42.50 -3.63
CA HIS A 93 4.39 -42.93 -4.78
C HIS A 93 4.38 -41.84 -5.86
N GLY A 94 4.10 -42.22 -7.11
CA GLY A 94 3.91 -41.25 -8.20
C GLY A 94 2.67 -40.38 -8.00
N TYR A 95 2.62 -39.25 -8.71
CA TYR A 95 1.43 -38.42 -8.72
C TYR A 95 0.23 -39.13 -9.35
N VAL A 96 -0.91 -39.06 -8.69
CA VAL A 96 -2.21 -39.45 -9.25
C VAL A 96 -2.83 -38.20 -9.84
N PHE A 97 -2.90 -38.17 -11.16
CA PHE A 97 -3.58 -37.12 -11.93
C PHE A 97 -5.02 -37.56 -12.23
N GLY A 98 -5.83 -36.68 -12.80
CA GLY A 98 -7.25 -36.93 -13.12
C GLY A 98 -8.19 -36.21 -12.19
N MET A 99 -7.68 -35.37 -11.31
CA MET A 99 -8.44 -34.46 -10.45
C MET A 99 -9.57 -35.17 -9.67
N PRO A 100 -9.27 -36.22 -8.90
CA PRO A 100 -10.26 -36.93 -8.10
C PRO A 100 -10.85 -35.95 -7.06
N LYS A 101 -12.15 -35.93 -6.88
CA LYS A 101 -12.81 -35.07 -5.87
C LYS A 101 -12.53 -35.50 -4.43
N LYS A 102 -12.03 -36.70 -4.24
CA LYS A 102 -11.65 -37.28 -2.94
C LYS A 102 -10.44 -38.18 -3.10
N PHE A 103 -9.66 -38.31 -2.04
CA PHE A 103 -8.55 -39.24 -1.94
C PHE A 103 -8.44 -39.79 -0.51
N THR A 104 -7.82 -40.95 -0.36
CA THR A 104 -7.65 -41.58 0.96
C THR A 104 -6.20 -41.56 1.36
N VAL A 105 -5.92 -41.11 2.58
CA VAL A 105 -4.63 -41.20 3.23
C VAL A 105 -4.66 -42.41 4.18
N PRO A 106 -3.74 -43.40 4.08
CA PRO A 106 -3.72 -44.57 4.96
C PRO A 106 -3.45 -44.20 6.44
N LYS A 107 -3.71 -45.14 7.34
CA LYS A 107 -3.26 -45.06 8.73
C LYS A 107 -1.73 -45.01 8.80
N GLY A 108 -1.19 -44.18 9.69
CA GLY A 108 0.25 -44.03 9.92
C GLY A 108 0.76 -42.63 9.65
N LYS A 109 2.08 -42.51 9.56
CA LYS A 109 2.75 -41.25 9.25
C LYS A 109 2.98 -41.16 7.75
N HIS A 110 2.43 -40.12 7.14
CA HIS A 110 2.50 -39.91 5.69
C HIS A 110 2.85 -38.46 5.36
N THR A 111 3.56 -38.23 4.28
CA THR A 111 3.78 -36.92 3.67
C THR A 111 2.91 -36.80 2.43
N ILE A 112 1.98 -35.87 2.47
CA ILE A 112 1.08 -35.55 1.36
C ILE A 112 1.69 -34.41 0.58
N ARG A 113 1.79 -34.58 -0.75
CA ARG A 113 2.18 -33.51 -1.67
C ARG A 113 1.09 -33.35 -2.74
N ILE A 114 0.73 -32.11 -3.03
CA ILE A 114 -0.30 -31.78 -4.03
C ILE A 114 0.25 -30.67 -4.92
N ALA A 115 0.55 -31.02 -6.17
CA ALA A 115 0.95 -30.06 -7.17
C ALA A 115 -0.30 -29.45 -7.82
N VAL A 116 -0.37 -28.12 -7.88
CA VAL A 116 -1.48 -27.38 -8.52
C VAL A 116 -0.91 -26.45 -9.58
N SER A 117 -1.48 -26.47 -10.79
CA SER A 117 -1.07 -25.62 -11.90
C SER A 117 -2.25 -24.80 -12.43
N ASN A 118 -2.09 -23.47 -12.52
CA ASN A 118 -3.08 -22.57 -13.05
C ASN A 118 -2.40 -21.41 -13.82
N LEU A 119 -2.91 -21.10 -15.02
CA LEU A 119 -2.39 -20.00 -15.85
C LEU A 119 -3.29 -18.74 -15.81
N VAL A 120 -4.45 -18.83 -15.15
CA VAL A 120 -5.50 -17.79 -15.21
C VAL A 120 -5.71 -17.09 -13.87
N SER A 121 -5.55 -17.83 -12.75
CA SER A 121 -5.63 -17.31 -11.39
C SER A 121 -4.55 -17.97 -10.51
N PRO A 122 -4.34 -17.53 -9.27
CA PRO A 122 -3.39 -18.20 -8.40
C PRO A 122 -3.72 -19.68 -8.23
N PRO A 123 -2.72 -20.59 -8.36
CA PRO A 123 -2.92 -21.97 -7.97
C PRO A 123 -3.31 -22.03 -6.49
N ALA A 124 -4.48 -22.54 -6.18
CA ALA A 124 -4.99 -22.60 -4.81
C ALA A 124 -5.57 -23.95 -4.48
N LEU A 125 -5.50 -24.33 -3.20
CA LEU A 125 -5.89 -25.63 -2.68
C LEU A 125 -6.91 -25.48 -1.55
N TRP A 126 -7.92 -26.35 -1.54
CA TRP A 126 -8.88 -26.51 -0.48
C TRP A 126 -9.09 -27.98 -0.16
N LEU A 127 -8.97 -28.33 1.11
CA LEU A 127 -9.11 -29.71 1.60
C LEU A 127 -10.07 -29.76 2.78
N ASN A 128 -10.88 -30.81 2.81
CA ASN A 128 -11.84 -31.08 3.87
C ASN A 128 -11.84 -32.55 4.26
N GLY A 129 -11.12 -32.86 5.30
CA GLY A 129 -11.16 -34.15 5.99
C GLY A 129 -11.49 -33.96 7.47
N LYS A 130 -11.46 -35.04 8.22
CA LYS A 130 -11.66 -35.01 9.68
C LYS A 130 -10.47 -34.32 10.38
N THR A 131 -9.25 -34.72 10.02
CA THR A 131 -7.98 -34.23 10.55
C THR A 131 -7.21 -33.41 9.51
N ILE A 132 -7.29 -33.83 8.25
CA ILE A 132 -6.58 -33.20 7.14
C ILE A 132 -7.46 -32.09 6.55
N LYS A 133 -7.12 -30.84 6.90
CA LYS A 133 -7.77 -29.64 6.37
C LYS A 133 -6.74 -28.69 5.80
N SER A 134 -7.12 -27.90 4.79
CA SER A 134 -6.28 -26.81 4.32
C SER A 134 -6.30 -25.67 5.32
N ASP A 135 -5.13 -25.36 5.87
CA ASP A 135 -4.90 -24.33 6.87
C ASP A 135 -3.42 -23.88 6.86
N LYS A 136 -3.05 -23.02 7.80
CA LYS A 136 -1.69 -22.48 7.97
C LYS A 136 -0.61 -23.53 8.29
N THR A 137 -0.97 -24.77 8.53
CA THR A 137 0.00 -25.85 8.82
C THR A 137 0.57 -26.51 7.56
N TRP A 138 0.06 -26.15 6.40
CA TRP A 138 0.62 -26.54 5.11
C TRP A 138 1.79 -25.63 4.74
N THR A 139 2.75 -26.20 4.04
CA THR A 139 3.81 -25.45 3.37
C THR A 139 3.61 -25.53 1.85
N VAL A 140 4.13 -24.54 1.14
CA VAL A 140 4.04 -24.45 -0.30
C VAL A 140 5.37 -24.03 -0.90
N SER A 141 5.68 -24.51 -2.08
CA SER A 141 6.86 -24.11 -2.85
C SER A 141 6.48 -23.88 -4.30
N ASP A 142 7.22 -23.04 -5.01
CA ASP A 142 7.27 -23.12 -6.46
C ASP A 142 7.71 -24.52 -6.86
N TYR A 143 7.09 -25.11 -7.85
CA TYR A 143 7.40 -26.51 -8.24
C TYR A 143 8.87 -26.70 -8.64
N ALA A 144 9.46 -25.69 -9.26
CA ALA A 144 10.88 -25.71 -9.59
C ALA A 144 11.77 -25.68 -8.32
N ASP A 145 11.44 -24.81 -7.36
CA ASP A 145 12.19 -24.67 -6.10
C ASP A 145 12.05 -25.91 -5.22
N ALA A 146 10.86 -26.51 -5.15
CA ALA A 146 10.65 -27.78 -4.42
C ALA A 146 11.57 -28.92 -4.90
N THR A 147 11.93 -28.92 -6.18
CA THR A 147 12.75 -29.96 -6.81
C THR A 147 14.24 -29.65 -6.83
N THR A 148 14.62 -28.38 -6.79
CA THR A 148 16.01 -27.93 -6.98
C THR A 148 16.65 -27.40 -5.69
N THR A 149 15.92 -26.74 -4.83
CA THR A 149 16.44 -26.04 -3.64
C THR A 149 15.80 -26.52 -2.34
N ASP A 150 14.75 -27.34 -2.39
CA ASP A 150 13.94 -27.80 -1.24
C ASP A 150 13.46 -26.63 -0.36
N THR A 151 13.11 -25.49 -0.99
CA THR A 151 12.68 -24.28 -0.29
C THR A 151 11.17 -24.26 -0.14
N TRP A 152 10.70 -24.21 1.09
CA TRP A 152 9.27 -24.22 1.44
C TRP A 152 8.88 -22.99 2.24
N TYR A 153 7.70 -22.46 1.95
CA TYR A 153 7.13 -21.27 2.58
C TYR A 153 5.84 -21.62 3.32
N ALA A 154 5.48 -20.82 4.31
CA ALA A 154 4.12 -20.87 4.86
C ALA A 154 3.11 -20.48 3.78
N THR A 155 1.97 -21.20 3.74
CA THR A 155 0.88 -20.83 2.82
C THR A 155 0.24 -19.51 3.25
N ASP A 156 -0.17 -18.73 2.28
CA ASP A 156 -1.11 -17.65 2.49
C ASP A 156 -2.53 -18.18 2.22
N GLY A 157 -3.46 -17.86 3.04
CA GLY A 157 -4.82 -18.36 2.96
C GLY A 157 -5.79 -17.47 3.71
N GLN A 158 -5.32 -16.30 4.13
CA GLN A 158 -6.20 -15.33 4.77
C GLN A 158 -7.11 -14.72 3.70
N PRO A 159 -8.42 -14.81 3.87
CA PRO A 159 -9.35 -14.22 2.93
C PRO A 159 -9.15 -12.71 2.88
N LEU A 160 -9.17 -12.14 1.69
CA LEU A 160 -9.13 -10.69 1.49
C LEU A 160 -10.35 -10.00 2.12
N PHE A 161 -11.49 -10.67 2.12
CA PHE A 161 -12.78 -10.10 2.47
C PHE A 161 -13.65 -11.10 3.24
N ASP A 162 -13.16 -11.58 4.37
CA ASP A 162 -13.90 -12.37 5.38
C ASP A 162 -14.62 -13.65 4.86
N ALA A 163 -14.13 -14.25 3.79
CA ALA A 163 -14.75 -15.43 3.20
C ALA A 163 -13.71 -16.57 3.03
N ALA A 164 -13.41 -17.27 4.12
CA ALA A 164 -12.41 -18.34 4.15
C ALA A 164 -12.64 -19.45 3.13
N GLU A 165 -13.90 -19.71 2.78
CA GLU A 165 -14.32 -20.70 1.79
C GLU A 165 -14.25 -20.18 0.35
N LYS A 166 -14.04 -18.88 0.15
CA LYS A 166 -14.07 -18.25 -1.16
C LYS A 166 -12.74 -18.46 -1.90
N LYS A 167 -12.82 -19.02 -3.07
CA LYS A 167 -11.63 -19.27 -3.91
C LYS A 167 -11.08 -17.97 -4.51
N PRO A 168 -9.76 -17.88 -4.82
CA PRO A 168 -9.13 -16.65 -5.32
C PRO A 168 -9.88 -16.00 -6.49
N SER A 169 -10.24 -16.77 -7.51
CA SER A 169 -10.91 -16.24 -8.70
C SER A 169 -12.30 -15.62 -8.44
N ALA A 170 -12.89 -15.84 -7.27
CA ALA A 170 -14.19 -15.31 -6.86
C ALA A 170 -14.10 -14.02 -6.04
N TYR A 171 -12.90 -13.48 -5.79
CA TYR A 171 -12.75 -12.23 -5.05
C TYR A 171 -13.08 -11.03 -5.91
N HIS A 172 -13.92 -10.15 -5.37
CA HIS A 172 -14.29 -8.86 -5.93
C HIS A 172 -14.46 -7.86 -4.79
N LEU A 173 -14.07 -6.62 -5.02
CA LEU A 173 -14.41 -5.54 -4.11
C LEU A 173 -15.92 -5.29 -4.16
N PRO A 174 -16.55 -4.90 -3.04
CA PRO A 174 -17.96 -4.54 -3.02
C PRO A 174 -18.21 -3.32 -3.90
N THR A 175 -19.41 -3.30 -4.51
CA THR A 175 -19.85 -2.18 -5.32
C THR A 175 -21.07 -1.51 -4.71
N SER A 176 -21.16 -0.20 -4.85
CA SER A 176 -22.34 0.59 -4.50
C SER A 176 -22.82 1.41 -5.68
N VAL A 177 -24.13 1.61 -5.76
CA VAL A 177 -24.75 2.38 -6.85
C VAL A 177 -24.57 3.87 -6.58
N VAL A 178 -23.95 4.59 -7.53
CA VAL A 178 -23.78 6.04 -7.50
C VAL A 178 -24.44 6.64 -8.75
N VAL A 179 -25.44 7.48 -8.54
CA VAL A 179 -26.11 8.21 -9.62
C VAL A 179 -25.39 9.55 -9.87
N PRO A 180 -25.38 10.04 -11.12
CA PRO A 180 -24.81 11.35 -11.43
C PRO A 180 -25.62 12.47 -10.78
N VAL A 181 -24.93 13.53 -10.32
CA VAL A 181 -25.58 14.73 -9.77
C VAL A 181 -26.04 15.71 -10.86
N LYS A 182 -25.52 15.54 -12.06
CA LYS A 182 -25.91 16.33 -13.24
C LYS A 182 -25.84 15.44 -14.48
N VAL A 183 -26.87 15.56 -15.33
CA VAL A 183 -26.91 14.90 -16.63
C VAL A 183 -27.36 15.92 -17.69
N GLU A 184 -26.63 15.98 -18.79
CA GLU A 184 -26.97 16.81 -19.97
C GLU A 184 -27.24 15.85 -21.12
N HIS A 185 -28.39 16.03 -21.78
CA HIS A 185 -28.76 15.29 -22.99
C HIS A 185 -28.66 16.21 -24.21
N GLY A 186 -28.05 15.75 -25.28
CA GLY A 186 -27.89 16.50 -26.52
C GLY A 186 -27.88 15.58 -27.75
N GLY A 187 -29.03 15.37 -28.35
CA GLY A 187 -29.18 14.48 -29.50
C GLY A 187 -28.85 13.03 -29.15
N ASN A 188 -27.77 12.51 -29.74
CA ASN A 188 -27.26 11.17 -29.50
C ASN A 188 -26.18 11.10 -28.38
N LYS A 189 -26.05 12.16 -27.57
CA LYS A 189 -25.01 12.28 -26.55
C LYS A 189 -25.60 12.50 -25.16
N ILE A 190 -24.94 11.90 -24.17
CA ILE A 190 -25.16 12.13 -22.75
C ILE A 190 -23.84 12.59 -22.14
N PHE A 191 -23.89 13.64 -21.31
CA PHE A 191 -22.79 14.01 -20.45
C PHE A 191 -23.27 13.95 -19.00
N ALA A 192 -22.55 13.22 -18.16
CA ALA A 192 -22.89 13.05 -16.76
C ALA A 192 -21.74 13.47 -15.84
N GLU A 193 -22.08 14.09 -14.70
CA GLU A 193 -21.17 14.45 -13.63
C GLU A 193 -21.54 13.70 -12.36
N PHE A 194 -20.56 13.03 -11.73
CA PHE A 194 -20.69 12.46 -10.40
C PHE A 194 -20.21 13.45 -9.34
N GLN A 195 -20.71 13.33 -8.12
CA GLN A 195 -20.43 14.29 -7.04
C GLN A 195 -18.93 14.41 -6.73
N ARG A 196 -18.20 13.31 -6.86
CA ARG A 196 -16.76 13.21 -6.60
C ARG A 196 -16.12 12.15 -7.49
N GLU A 197 -14.81 12.19 -7.57
CA GLU A 197 -14.01 11.19 -8.24
C GLU A 197 -14.31 9.81 -7.68
N GLY A 198 -14.35 8.79 -8.54
CA GLY A 198 -14.59 7.41 -8.16
C GLY A 198 -13.95 6.44 -9.15
N ILE A 199 -13.92 5.19 -8.77
CA ILE A 199 -13.51 4.07 -9.62
C ILE A 199 -14.59 2.99 -9.56
N GLY A 200 -14.89 2.38 -10.70
CA GLY A 200 -15.87 1.32 -10.77
C GLY A 200 -16.33 1.04 -12.18
N TYR A 201 -17.43 0.33 -12.30
CA TYR A 201 -17.98 -0.10 -13.57
C TYR A 201 -19.11 0.84 -14.00
N LEU A 202 -18.98 1.42 -15.19
CA LEU A 202 -20.07 2.22 -15.73
C LEU A 202 -21.21 1.28 -16.17
N GLN A 203 -22.42 1.59 -15.77
CA GLN A 203 -23.64 0.95 -16.26
C GLN A 203 -24.36 1.90 -17.21
N LEU A 204 -24.64 1.42 -18.41
CA LEU A 204 -25.53 2.05 -19.38
C LEU A 204 -26.95 1.60 -19.07
N ASN A 205 -27.84 2.55 -18.80
CA ASN A 205 -29.23 2.25 -18.41
C ASN A 205 -30.17 2.41 -19.60
N GLY A 206 -31.13 1.51 -19.73
CA GLY A 206 -32.18 1.58 -20.72
C GLY A 206 -31.68 1.54 -22.15
N VAL A 207 -30.70 0.69 -22.46
CA VAL A 207 -30.14 0.55 -23.83
C VAL A 207 -31.17 -0.08 -24.78
N ARG A 208 -31.50 0.63 -25.87
CA ARG A 208 -32.43 0.18 -26.90
C ARG A 208 -31.83 0.30 -28.30
N GLY A 209 -32.36 -0.42 -29.25
CA GLY A 209 -31.91 -0.41 -30.66
C GLY A 209 -30.53 -1.05 -30.85
N ASN A 210 -29.98 -0.94 -32.06
CA ASN A 210 -28.70 -1.52 -32.48
C ASN A 210 -27.74 -0.44 -32.91
N GLY A 211 -26.46 -0.66 -32.65
CA GLY A 211 -25.43 0.33 -32.99
C GLY A 211 -24.27 0.31 -32.00
N THR A 212 -23.44 1.33 -32.05
CA THR A 212 -22.22 1.46 -31.24
C THR A 212 -22.35 2.60 -30.25
N VAL A 213 -21.96 2.35 -29.03
CA VAL A 213 -21.86 3.33 -27.95
C VAL A 213 -20.38 3.60 -27.66
N ASN A 214 -19.93 4.83 -27.86
CA ASN A 214 -18.59 5.27 -27.46
C ASN A 214 -18.69 5.98 -26.12
N ILE A 215 -17.75 5.68 -25.23
CA ILE A 215 -17.73 6.17 -23.86
C ILE A 215 -16.38 6.82 -23.60
N PHE A 216 -16.40 8.05 -23.07
CA PHE A 216 -15.23 8.85 -22.76
C PHE A 216 -15.27 9.25 -21.28
N TYR A 217 -14.29 8.80 -20.53
CA TYR A 217 -14.18 9.10 -19.10
C TYR A 217 -13.30 10.31 -18.86
N GLY A 218 -13.50 11.00 -17.76
CA GLY A 218 -12.65 12.10 -17.38
C GLY A 218 -12.66 12.36 -15.87
N GLU A 219 -11.50 12.72 -15.36
CA GLU A 219 -11.35 13.33 -14.04
C GLU A 219 -11.68 14.85 -14.11
N SER A 220 -11.78 15.40 -15.32
CA SER A 220 -12.22 16.76 -15.60
C SER A 220 -13.30 16.80 -16.67
N PRO A 221 -14.15 17.87 -16.71
CA PRO A 221 -15.14 18.02 -17.76
C PRO A 221 -14.50 18.13 -19.16
N ALA A 222 -13.33 18.76 -19.26
CA ALA A 222 -12.60 18.93 -20.50
C ALA A 222 -12.16 17.58 -21.07
N GLU A 223 -11.65 16.69 -20.23
CA GLU A 223 -11.23 15.35 -20.61
C GLU A 223 -12.40 14.51 -21.13
N ALA A 224 -13.49 14.42 -20.37
CA ALA A 224 -14.65 13.61 -20.76
C ALA A 224 -15.33 14.12 -22.05
N ARG A 225 -15.21 15.42 -22.38
CA ARG A 225 -15.78 16.01 -23.59
C ARG A 225 -14.85 15.93 -24.81
N ASP A 226 -13.57 15.63 -24.60
CA ASP A 226 -12.60 15.47 -25.68
C ASP A 226 -12.50 13.99 -26.11
N GLY A 227 -13.41 13.55 -26.95
CA GLY A 227 -13.45 12.19 -27.44
C GLY A 227 -12.18 11.74 -28.16
N LYS A 228 -11.36 12.68 -28.65
CA LYS A 228 -10.08 12.38 -29.29
C LYS A 228 -8.99 12.05 -28.25
N HIS A 229 -8.89 12.85 -27.19
CA HIS A 229 -7.78 12.81 -26.26
C HIS A 229 -8.20 12.36 -24.83
N SER A 230 -9.48 12.01 -24.59
CA SER A 230 -9.86 11.37 -23.32
C SER A 230 -8.92 10.19 -23.03
N TYR A 231 -8.39 10.13 -21.81
CA TYR A 231 -7.36 9.13 -21.47
C TYR A 231 -7.94 7.72 -21.39
N LEU A 232 -9.13 7.59 -20.80
CA LEU A 232 -9.85 6.32 -20.68
C LEU A 232 -11.07 6.36 -21.61
N LYS A 233 -11.24 5.28 -22.40
CA LYS A 233 -12.34 5.14 -23.37
C LYS A 233 -12.82 3.69 -23.38
N ASP A 234 -14.08 3.52 -23.69
CA ASP A 234 -14.64 2.22 -24.02
C ASP A 234 -15.54 2.33 -25.26
N ARG A 235 -15.71 1.22 -25.96
CA ARG A 235 -16.59 1.11 -27.11
C ARG A 235 -17.36 -0.20 -27.08
N VAL A 236 -18.68 -0.11 -27.14
CA VAL A 236 -19.56 -1.27 -27.05
C VAL A 236 -20.52 -1.27 -28.22
N THR A 237 -20.60 -2.39 -28.91
CA THR A 237 -21.52 -2.57 -30.03
C THR A 237 -22.68 -3.50 -29.63
N PHE A 238 -23.90 -3.02 -29.85
CA PHE A 238 -25.15 -3.73 -29.57
C PHE A 238 -25.78 -4.19 -30.86
N THR A 239 -26.10 -5.47 -30.95
CA THR A 239 -26.95 -6.07 -32.00
C THR A 239 -28.24 -6.58 -31.39
N ALA A 240 -29.13 -7.21 -32.19
CA ALA A 240 -30.35 -7.79 -31.66
C ALA A 240 -30.08 -8.87 -30.58
N ASP A 241 -29.05 -9.67 -30.77
CA ASP A 241 -28.78 -10.87 -29.97
C ASP A 241 -27.49 -10.79 -29.11
N SER A 242 -26.59 -9.85 -29.42
CA SER A 242 -25.27 -9.80 -28.79
C SER A 242 -24.84 -8.41 -28.41
N ILE A 243 -23.90 -8.38 -27.47
CA ILE A 243 -23.14 -7.19 -27.04
C ILE A 243 -21.67 -7.52 -27.22
N THR A 244 -20.95 -6.68 -27.96
CA THR A 244 -19.49 -6.79 -28.14
C THR A 244 -18.81 -5.64 -27.44
N ASP A 245 -18.03 -5.95 -26.42
CA ASP A 245 -17.15 -5.00 -25.75
C ASP A 245 -15.76 -5.07 -26.42
N GLU A 246 -15.38 -4.01 -27.11
CA GLU A 246 -14.13 -3.98 -27.88
C GLU A 246 -12.87 -3.93 -27.00
N GLN A 247 -12.99 -3.44 -25.78
CA GLN A 247 -11.84 -3.34 -24.88
C GLN A 247 -11.42 -4.68 -24.29
N THR A 248 -12.40 -5.53 -24.03
CA THR A 248 -12.18 -6.87 -23.47
C THR A 248 -12.20 -7.96 -24.53
N LEU A 249 -12.53 -7.60 -25.75
CA LEU A 249 -12.76 -8.57 -26.86
C LEU A 249 -13.80 -9.63 -26.47
N THR A 250 -14.76 -9.27 -25.63
CA THR A 250 -15.81 -10.18 -25.18
C THR A 250 -17.07 -10.00 -25.99
N VAL A 251 -17.71 -11.13 -26.27
CA VAL A 251 -19.05 -11.17 -26.86
C VAL A 251 -19.99 -11.85 -25.88
N SER A 252 -21.05 -11.17 -25.48
CA SER A 252 -22.08 -11.69 -24.57
C SER A 252 -23.45 -11.64 -25.20
N ALA A 253 -24.37 -12.52 -24.75
CA ALA A 253 -25.77 -12.46 -25.18
C ALA A 253 -26.43 -11.20 -24.59
N ARG A 254 -27.23 -10.52 -25.41
CA ARG A 254 -27.99 -9.34 -24.97
C ARG A 254 -29.15 -9.78 -24.07
N ARG A 255 -29.19 -9.27 -22.85
CA ARG A 255 -30.22 -9.55 -21.84
C ARG A 255 -30.68 -8.25 -21.20
N GLY A 256 -31.94 -7.88 -21.44
CA GLY A 256 -32.52 -6.66 -20.87
C GLY A 256 -32.01 -5.37 -21.48
N GLY A 257 -32.35 -4.25 -20.84
CA GLY A 257 -32.02 -2.89 -21.27
C GLY A 257 -30.81 -2.25 -20.61
N ASP A 258 -30.28 -2.84 -19.55
CA ASP A 258 -29.12 -2.31 -18.84
C ASP A 258 -27.87 -3.12 -19.17
N TYR A 259 -26.74 -2.44 -19.26
CA TYR A 259 -25.45 -3.07 -19.51
C TYR A 259 -24.35 -2.47 -18.64
N SER A 260 -23.72 -3.28 -17.83
CA SER A 260 -22.54 -2.87 -17.04
C SER A 260 -21.26 -3.25 -17.77
N LEU A 261 -20.37 -2.29 -17.96
CA LEU A 261 -19.05 -2.55 -18.52
C LEU A 261 -18.27 -3.47 -17.60
N VAL A 262 -17.41 -4.29 -18.18
CA VAL A 262 -16.63 -5.30 -17.44
C VAL A 262 -15.30 -4.77 -16.92
N CYS A 263 -14.84 -3.60 -17.42
CA CYS A 263 -13.64 -2.94 -16.95
C CYS A 263 -13.98 -1.80 -15.99
N SER A 264 -13.35 -1.78 -14.83
CA SER A 264 -13.44 -0.63 -13.93
C SER A 264 -12.66 0.55 -14.49
N ARG A 265 -13.23 1.76 -14.37
CA ARG A 265 -12.63 3.01 -14.82
C ARG A 265 -12.70 4.06 -13.73
N ALA A 266 -11.63 4.89 -13.67
CA ALA A 266 -11.67 6.12 -12.91
C ALA A 266 -12.55 7.15 -13.62
N MET A 267 -13.42 7.82 -12.90
CA MET A 267 -14.28 8.85 -13.46
C MET A 267 -14.87 9.77 -12.40
N ARG A 268 -14.97 11.02 -12.77
CA ARG A 268 -15.91 11.98 -12.19
C ARG A 268 -16.90 12.47 -13.25
N TYR A 269 -16.46 12.45 -14.49
CA TYR A 269 -17.25 12.86 -15.65
C TYR A 269 -17.26 11.75 -16.70
N VAL A 270 -18.36 11.62 -17.40
CA VAL A 270 -18.47 10.67 -18.50
C VAL A 270 -19.27 11.28 -19.64
N SER A 271 -18.80 11.10 -20.88
CA SER A 271 -19.56 11.33 -22.09
C SER A 271 -19.89 10.00 -22.76
N VAL A 272 -21.13 9.85 -23.18
CA VAL A 272 -21.63 8.70 -23.94
C VAL A 272 -22.15 9.20 -25.28
N GLU A 273 -21.67 8.61 -26.37
CA GLU A 273 -22.07 8.97 -27.74
C GLU A 273 -22.61 7.74 -28.45
N CYS A 274 -23.87 7.79 -28.86
CA CYS A 274 -24.56 6.71 -29.59
C CYS A 274 -24.40 6.88 -31.09
N GLN A 275 -24.14 5.79 -31.83
CA GLN A 275 -24.04 5.73 -33.29
C GLN A 275 -24.93 4.61 -33.84
N GLY A 276 -25.71 4.90 -34.87
CA GLY A 276 -26.75 4.02 -35.41
C GLY A 276 -28.08 4.24 -34.69
N ASP A 277 -28.90 3.20 -34.58
CA ASP A 277 -30.22 3.27 -33.91
C ASP A 277 -30.17 3.00 -32.41
N VAL A 278 -28.97 2.81 -31.85
CA VAL A 278 -28.81 2.58 -30.42
C VAL A 278 -29.06 3.86 -29.63
N SER A 279 -29.77 3.74 -28.53
CA SER A 279 -30.02 4.80 -27.56
C SER A 279 -29.76 4.30 -26.14
N VAL A 280 -29.34 5.23 -25.28
CA VAL A 280 -29.08 5.03 -23.84
C VAL A 280 -29.91 6.05 -23.07
N GLU A 281 -30.66 5.63 -22.07
CA GLU A 281 -31.48 6.53 -21.26
C GLU A 281 -30.67 7.31 -20.23
N GLY A 282 -29.62 6.69 -19.68
CA GLY A 282 -28.75 7.29 -18.67
C GLY A 282 -27.56 6.41 -18.30
N VAL A 283 -26.80 6.85 -17.32
CA VAL A 283 -25.63 6.14 -16.81
C VAL A 283 -25.65 6.10 -15.29
N THR A 284 -25.07 5.04 -14.75
CA THR A 284 -24.87 4.83 -13.31
C THR A 284 -23.45 4.31 -13.08
N LEU A 285 -22.79 4.74 -12.03
CA LEU A 285 -21.52 4.18 -11.61
C LEU A 285 -21.77 3.10 -10.54
N LEU A 286 -21.37 1.88 -10.81
CA LEU A 286 -21.20 0.84 -9.80
C LEU A 286 -19.82 1.08 -9.17
N SER A 287 -19.80 1.96 -8.16
CA SER A 287 -18.56 2.38 -7.50
C SER A 287 -17.97 1.23 -6.71
N GLU A 288 -16.75 0.85 -7.04
CA GLU A 288 -16.04 -0.25 -6.42
C GLU A 288 -15.10 0.31 -5.34
N MET A 289 -15.38 0.03 -4.08
CA MET A 289 -14.63 0.52 -2.95
C MET A 289 -14.60 -0.53 -1.85
N LYS A 290 -13.46 -0.64 -1.18
CA LYS A 290 -13.30 -1.57 -0.07
C LYS A 290 -14.14 -1.12 1.13
N ASP A 291 -14.80 -2.06 1.78
CA ASP A 291 -15.57 -1.82 2.99
C ASP A 291 -14.62 -1.83 4.20
N VAL A 292 -14.03 -0.68 4.47
CA VAL A 292 -13.11 -0.45 5.59
C VAL A 292 -13.58 0.77 6.38
N GLU A 293 -13.67 0.61 7.69
CA GLU A 293 -14.04 1.69 8.60
C GLU A 293 -12.95 2.77 8.68
N MET A 294 -13.36 4.02 8.62
CA MET A 294 -12.48 5.16 8.90
C MET A 294 -12.31 5.30 10.41
N ARG A 295 -11.22 4.76 10.96
CA ARG A 295 -10.94 4.78 12.41
C ARG A 295 -10.27 6.07 12.87
N GLY A 296 -9.44 6.67 12.02
CA GLY A 296 -8.86 7.99 12.28
C GLY A 296 -9.85 9.10 12.01
N THR A 297 -9.77 10.18 12.80
CA THR A 297 -10.61 11.38 12.62
C THR A 297 -9.81 12.66 12.85
N PHE A 298 -10.25 13.75 12.24
CA PHE A 298 -9.71 15.08 12.51
C PHE A 298 -10.75 16.16 12.30
N GLU A 299 -10.85 17.05 13.25
CA GLU A 299 -11.66 18.27 13.17
C GLU A 299 -10.96 19.41 13.91
N CYS A 300 -11.00 20.61 13.34
CA CYS A 300 -10.41 21.80 13.94
C CYS A 300 -11.22 23.07 13.62
N SER A 301 -10.78 24.19 14.17
CA SER A 301 -11.42 25.49 13.95
C SER A 301 -11.23 26.07 12.53
N ASP A 302 -10.45 25.43 11.68
CA ASP A 302 -10.21 25.83 10.29
C ASP A 302 -10.93 24.86 9.33
N THR A 303 -11.97 25.35 8.67
CA THR A 303 -12.79 24.55 7.76
C THR A 303 -12.01 24.07 6.52
N LEU A 304 -10.99 24.83 6.09
CA LEU A 304 -10.16 24.42 4.97
C LEU A 304 -9.29 23.22 5.33
N LEU A 305 -8.66 23.21 6.50
CA LEU A 305 -7.88 22.05 6.99
C LEU A 305 -8.77 20.82 7.21
N ASN A 306 -9.99 21.02 7.73
CA ASN A 306 -10.97 19.91 7.83
C ASN A 306 -11.27 19.31 6.46
N ARG A 307 -11.46 20.16 5.45
CA ARG A 307 -11.71 19.69 4.09
C ARG A 307 -10.49 19.01 3.47
N ILE A 308 -9.28 19.54 3.71
CA ILE A 308 -8.03 18.92 3.25
C ILE A 308 -7.89 17.51 3.85
N TRP A 309 -8.12 17.34 5.16
CA TRP A 309 -8.07 16.03 5.78
C TRP A 309 -9.10 15.05 5.18
N GLN A 310 -10.35 15.48 5.03
CA GLN A 310 -11.42 14.65 4.48
C GLN A 310 -11.14 14.19 3.04
N VAL A 311 -10.64 15.09 2.20
CA VAL A 311 -10.30 14.76 0.80
C VAL A 311 -9.07 13.86 0.74
N GLY A 312 -8.08 14.08 1.62
CA GLY A 312 -6.92 13.19 1.73
C GLY A 312 -7.32 11.76 2.16
N ALA A 313 -8.13 11.64 3.20
CA ALA A 313 -8.64 10.36 3.67
C ALA A 313 -9.47 9.63 2.60
N TYR A 314 -10.29 10.37 1.84
CA TYR A 314 -11.05 9.81 0.72
C TYR A 314 -10.14 9.37 -0.43
N THR A 315 -9.12 10.16 -0.77
CA THR A 315 -8.13 9.79 -1.80
C THR A 315 -7.44 8.49 -1.46
N LEU A 316 -6.98 8.33 -0.20
CA LEU A 316 -6.37 7.10 0.27
C LEU A 316 -7.34 5.92 0.22
N HIS A 317 -8.61 6.11 0.61
CA HIS A 317 -9.61 5.05 0.60
C HIS A 317 -9.91 4.52 -0.82
N LEU A 318 -9.91 5.39 -1.84
CA LEU A 318 -10.07 4.97 -3.23
C LEU A 318 -8.90 4.11 -3.74
N THR A 319 -7.70 4.34 -3.20
CA THR A 319 -6.48 3.62 -3.58
C THR A 319 -6.17 2.43 -2.66
N ASP A 320 -6.90 2.28 -1.55
CA ASP A 320 -6.91 1.09 -0.70
C ASP A 320 -7.86 0.04 -1.29
N ARG A 321 -7.28 -0.90 -2.03
CA ARG A 321 -8.03 -1.91 -2.76
C ARG A 321 -7.61 -3.33 -2.31
N GLU A 322 -7.55 -4.27 -3.23
CA GLU A 322 -6.96 -5.60 -2.99
C GLU A 322 -5.50 -5.49 -2.53
N VAL A 323 -4.81 -4.51 -3.07
CA VAL A 323 -3.49 -4.01 -2.68
C VAL A 323 -3.56 -2.49 -2.66
N MET A 324 -2.62 -1.83 -2.00
CA MET A 324 -2.51 -0.37 -2.09
C MET A 324 -1.91 0.03 -3.42
N ILE A 325 -2.67 0.75 -4.24
CA ILE A 325 -2.23 1.26 -5.55
C ILE A 325 -1.94 2.76 -5.46
N GLU A 326 -1.09 3.25 -6.36
CA GLU A 326 -0.68 4.65 -6.39
C GLU A 326 -1.79 5.60 -6.85
N GLY A 327 -2.64 5.15 -7.78
CA GLY A 327 -3.72 5.95 -8.36
C GLY A 327 -4.77 5.11 -9.08
N ILE A 328 -5.90 5.73 -9.42
CA ILE A 328 -7.06 5.01 -9.98
C ILE A 328 -7.23 5.18 -11.49
N LYS A 329 -6.60 6.19 -12.10
CA LYS A 329 -6.75 6.47 -13.54
C LYS A 329 -5.82 5.63 -14.40
N ARG A 330 -4.53 5.71 -14.16
CA ARG A 330 -3.49 5.00 -14.90
C ARG A 330 -2.56 4.27 -13.95
N ASP A 331 -1.67 3.41 -14.48
CA ASP A 331 -0.86 2.44 -13.78
C ASP A 331 -1.69 1.48 -12.90
N ARG A 332 -2.41 1.96 -11.90
CA ARG A 332 -3.17 1.16 -10.94
C ARG A 332 -2.32 0.04 -10.37
N TRP A 333 -1.13 0.40 -9.95
CA TRP A 333 -0.11 -0.54 -9.60
C TRP A 333 0.46 -0.28 -8.20
N MET A 334 1.20 -1.25 -7.71
CA MET A 334 1.95 -1.12 -6.46
C MET A 334 3.34 -0.57 -6.78
N TRP A 335 3.61 0.66 -6.33
CA TRP A 335 4.93 1.27 -6.37
C TRP A 335 5.46 1.41 -4.95
N SER A 336 6.68 0.92 -4.66
CA SER A 336 7.18 0.82 -3.29
C SER A 336 7.35 2.18 -2.60
N GLY A 337 7.80 3.20 -3.35
CA GLY A 337 7.92 4.56 -2.83
C GLY A 337 6.58 5.21 -2.50
N ASP A 338 5.54 4.92 -3.27
CA ASP A 338 4.15 5.35 -3.03
C ASP A 338 3.52 4.58 -1.87
N ALA A 339 3.78 3.29 -1.85
CA ALA A 339 3.17 2.38 -0.90
C ALA A 339 3.58 2.69 0.54
N ILE A 340 4.86 2.98 0.81
CA ILE A 340 5.32 3.34 2.16
C ILE A 340 4.58 4.58 2.69
N GLN A 341 4.37 5.58 1.85
CA GLN A 341 3.61 6.77 2.25
C GLN A 341 2.14 6.43 2.51
N SER A 342 1.54 5.60 1.65
CA SER A 342 0.17 5.10 1.83
C SER A 342 0.02 4.33 3.14
N TYR A 343 1.00 3.50 3.53
CA TYR A 343 1.00 2.80 4.82
C TYR A 343 1.04 3.77 6.00
N LEU A 344 1.92 4.77 5.95
CA LEU A 344 2.03 5.79 6.99
C LEU A 344 0.73 6.59 7.14
N MET A 345 0.07 6.96 6.05
CA MET A 345 -1.24 7.62 6.07
C MET A 345 -2.35 6.71 6.60
N ASN A 346 -2.32 5.43 6.21
CA ASN A 346 -3.27 4.42 6.65
C ASN A 346 -3.25 4.23 8.17
N TYR A 347 -2.09 4.30 8.82
CA TYR A 347 -2.01 4.20 10.28
C TYR A 347 -2.67 5.37 11.03
N TYR A 348 -2.98 6.47 10.35
CA TYR A 348 -3.68 7.62 10.92
C TYR A 348 -5.11 7.79 10.40
N SER A 349 -5.60 6.85 9.59
CA SER A 349 -6.94 6.91 8.98
C SER A 349 -7.68 5.58 9.01
N LEU A 350 -7.51 4.74 7.99
CA LEU A 350 -8.26 3.48 7.82
C LEU A 350 -7.80 2.39 8.79
N TRP A 351 -6.50 2.30 9.07
CA TRP A 351 -5.90 1.20 9.83
C TRP A 351 -6.09 -0.17 9.19
N ASP A 352 -6.13 -0.25 7.87
CA ASP A 352 -6.18 -1.52 7.17
C ASP A 352 -4.79 -2.16 7.13
N THR A 353 -4.44 -2.93 8.15
CA THR A 353 -3.14 -3.60 8.25
C THR A 353 -3.02 -4.85 7.37
N PRO A 354 -4.08 -5.63 7.09
CA PRO A 354 -4.04 -6.73 6.13
C PRO A 354 -3.58 -6.32 4.74
N VAL A 355 -4.07 -5.20 4.20
CA VAL A 355 -3.66 -4.74 2.87
C VAL A 355 -2.20 -4.28 2.83
N VAL A 356 -1.70 -3.71 3.93
CA VAL A 356 -0.28 -3.33 4.05
C VAL A 356 0.61 -4.57 3.94
N LYS A 357 0.34 -5.62 4.72
CA LYS A 357 1.08 -6.90 4.64
C LYS A 357 1.08 -7.46 3.23
N ARG A 358 -0.09 -7.49 2.62
CA ARG A 358 -0.30 -8.01 1.27
C ARG A 358 0.51 -7.24 0.24
N THR A 359 0.47 -5.90 0.32
CA THR A 359 1.22 -5.05 -0.60
C THR A 359 2.74 -5.21 -0.42
N ILE A 360 3.23 -5.33 0.82
CA ILE A 360 4.65 -5.63 1.11
C ILE A 360 5.08 -6.96 0.47
N TRP A 361 4.28 -8.02 0.62
CA TRP A 361 4.54 -9.31 -0.02
C TRP A 361 4.56 -9.20 -1.55
N ALA A 362 3.52 -8.62 -2.11
CA ALA A 362 3.35 -8.49 -3.55
C ALA A 362 4.49 -7.70 -4.22
N LEU A 363 4.93 -6.63 -3.57
CA LEU A 363 6.06 -5.81 -4.05
C LEU A 363 7.38 -6.59 -4.08
N ARG A 364 7.62 -7.47 -3.08
CA ARG A 364 8.85 -8.22 -3.01
C ARG A 364 8.95 -9.31 -4.08
N GLY A 365 7.86 -9.96 -4.40
CA GLY A 365 7.84 -11.11 -5.29
C GLY A 365 8.56 -12.33 -4.71
N LYS A 366 8.93 -13.28 -5.56
CA LYS A 366 9.62 -14.52 -5.21
C LYS A 366 11.14 -14.44 -5.36
N ASP A 367 11.86 -15.44 -4.85
CA ASP A 367 13.27 -15.65 -5.09
C ASP A 367 13.51 -16.54 -6.34
N PRO A 368 14.69 -16.48 -6.96
CA PRO A 368 15.82 -15.59 -6.63
C PRO A 368 15.57 -14.16 -7.04
N VAL A 369 16.15 -13.20 -6.29
CA VAL A 369 16.08 -11.77 -6.65
C VAL A 369 16.85 -11.53 -7.95
N ARG A 370 16.20 -10.86 -8.90
CA ARG A 370 16.79 -10.58 -10.23
C ARG A 370 16.93 -9.10 -10.53
N GLN A 371 16.16 -8.25 -9.86
CA GLN A 371 16.10 -6.82 -10.12
C GLN A 371 15.70 -6.05 -8.85
N HIS A 372 15.82 -4.73 -8.90
CA HIS A 372 15.28 -3.83 -7.88
C HIS A 372 13.76 -3.95 -7.76
N ILE A 373 13.22 -3.65 -6.59
CA ILE A 373 11.76 -3.50 -6.42
C ILE A 373 11.27 -2.45 -7.44
N ASN A 374 10.25 -2.79 -8.21
CA ASN A 374 9.74 -1.98 -9.32
C ASN A 374 10.81 -1.52 -10.34
N THR A 375 11.96 -2.21 -10.45
CA THR A 375 13.12 -1.82 -11.27
C THR A 375 13.83 -0.53 -10.82
N ILE A 376 13.40 0.08 -9.72
CA ILE A 376 13.86 1.36 -9.20
C ILE A 376 14.77 1.14 -7.99
N LEU A 377 15.94 1.75 -7.99
CA LEU A 377 16.98 1.54 -6.99
C LEU A 377 16.49 1.95 -5.58
N ASP A 378 16.08 3.18 -5.42
CA ASP A 378 15.60 3.74 -4.15
C ASP A 378 14.31 3.07 -3.63
N TYR A 379 13.44 2.57 -4.52
CA TYR A 379 12.24 1.83 -4.15
C TYR A 379 12.54 0.51 -3.44
N THR A 380 13.70 -0.08 -3.71
CA THR A 380 14.20 -1.24 -2.98
C THR A 380 14.40 -0.93 -1.49
N PHE A 381 14.93 0.24 -1.16
CA PHE A 381 15.15 0.66 0.23
C PHE A 381 13.86 1.02 0.95
N TYR A 382 12.95 1.69 0.28
CA TYR A 382 11.62 1.97 0.85
C TYR A 382 10.86 0.69 1.23
N TRP A 383 11.06 -0.39 0.49
CA TRP A 383 10.47 -1.67 0.84
C TRP A 383 10.97 -2.20 2.20
N PHE A 384 12.27 -2.14 2.49
CA PHE A 384 12.80 -2.53 3.81
C PHE A 384 12.25 -1.63 4.92
N ASN A 385 12.19 -0.33 4.67
CA ASN A 385 11.68 0.64 5.61
C ASN A 385 10.19 0.42 5.90
N SER A 386 9.43 -0.04 4.91
CA SER A 386 8.02 -0.41 5.08
C SER A 386 7.82 -1.54 6.09
N VAL A 387 8.69 -2.54 6.11
CA VAL A 387 8.62 -3.65 7.10
C VAL A 387 8.93 -3.14 8.51
N TYR A 388 9.93 -2.25 8.64
CA TYR A 388 10.26 -1.60 9.91
C TYR A 388 9.06 -0.81 10.45
N ASP A 389 8.49 0.07 9.62
CA ASP A 389 7.38 0.93 10.02
C ASP A 389 6.12 0.10 10.33
N TYR A 390 5.83 -0.93 9.53
CA TYR A 390 4.74 -1.85 9.80
C TYR A 390 4.85 -2.45 11.20
N TYR A 391 6.02 -2.99 11.56
CA TYR A 391 6.25 -3.53 12.90
C TYR A 391 6.11 -2.47 13.99
N LEU A 392 6.68 -1.29 13.79
CA LEU A 392 6.62 -0.20 14.75
C LEU A 392 5.17 0.18 15.09
N TYR A 393 4.32 0.32 14.07
CA TYR A 393 2.92 0.70 14.29
C TYR A 393 2.07 -0.45 14.81
N THR A 394 2.26 -1.68 14.35
CA THR A 394 1.36 -2.81 14.64
C THR A 394 1.84 -3.75 15.73
N GLY A 395 3.14 -3.90 15.95
CA GLY A 395 3.72 -4.91 16.82
C GLY A 395 3.66 -6.35 16.28
N ASP A 396 3.33 -6.54 14.99
CA ASP A 396 3.14 -7.86 14.38
C ASP A 396 4.49 -8.58 14.13
N GLU A 397 5.04 -9.20 15.18
CA GLU A 397 6.26 -10.01 15.09
C GLU A 397 6.11 -11.20 14.14
N GLU A 398 4.91 -11.77 14.06
CA GLU A 398 4.68 -12.96 13.23
C GLU A 398 4.88 -12.62 11.75
N PHE A 399 4.39 -11.49 11.30
CA PHE A 399 4.64 -11.02 9.94
C PHE A 399 6.14 -10.80 9.69
N VAL A 400 6.86 -10.20 10.65
CA VAL A 400 8.32 -10.02 10.52
C VAL A 400 9.02 -11.36 10.35
N LYS A 401 8.65 -12.38 11.13
CA LYS A 401 9.21 -13.75 11.02
C LYS A 401 8.96 -14.35 9.63
N GLN A 402 7.77 -14.14 9.09
CA GLN A 402 7.39 -14.66 7.76
C GLN A 402 8.17 -13.97 6.63
N ILE A 403 8.31 -12.63 6.67
CA ILE A 403 8.92 -11.86 5.59
C ILE A 403 10.46 -11.82 5.66
N TYR A 404 11.06 -12.10 6.82
CA TYR A 404 12.50 -11.95 7.04
C TYR A 404 13.39 -12.73 6.06
N PRO A 405 13.09 -13.99 5.66
CA PRO A 405 13.87 -14.70 4.63
C PRO A 405 13.92 -13.93 3.29
N ARG A 406 12.81 -13.26 2.93
CA ARG A 406 12.73 -12.41 1.73
C ARG A 406 13.54 -11.12 1.88
N MET A 407 13.64 -10.60 3.10
CA MET A 407 14.51 -9.46 3.39
C MET A 407 16.00 -9.88 3.26
N GLN A 408 16.38 -11.03 3.79
CA GLN A 408 17.76 -11.54 3.71
C GLN A 408 18.22 -11.74 2.26
N SER A 409 17.41 -12.39 1.43
CA SER A 409 17.76 -12.64 0.02
C SER A 409 17.88 -11.35 -0.78
N LEU A 410 16.98 -10.38 -0.58
CA LEU A 410 17.05 -9.08 -1.23
C LEU A 410 18.28 -8.27 -0.78
N MET A 411 18.55 -8.23 0.54
CA MET A 411 19.72 -7.53 1.05
C MET A 411 21.02 -8.17 0.56
N THR A 412 21.11 -9.49 0.54
CA THR A 412 22.28 -10.20 0.02
C THR A 412 22.52 -9.91 -1.47
N TRP A 413 21.46 -9.91 -2.27
CA TRP A 413 21.55 -9.54 -3.67
C TRP A 413 22.03 -8.09 -3.85
N TYR A 414 21.49 -7.17 -3.02
CA TYR A 414 21.83 -5.76 -3.11
C TYR A 414 23.29 -5.48 -2.66
N GLU A 415 23.74 -6.11 -1.57
CA GLU A 415 25.12 -5.97 -1.09
C GLU A 415 26.16 -6.35 -2.14
N GLY A 416 25.86 -7.32 -3.01
CA GLY A 416 26.68 -7.67 -4.16
C GLY A 416 26.75 -6.58 -5.25
N ARG A 417 25.97 -5.52 -5.11
CA ARG A 417 25.90 -4.41 -6.07
C ARG A 417 26.56 -3.13 -5.54
N LEU A 418 26.99 -3.06 -4.29
CA LEU A 418 27.74 -1.92 -3.77
C LEU A 418 29.03 -1.68 -4.55
N ASN A 419 29.51 -0.44 -4.57
CA ASN A 419 30.79 -0.11 -5.19
C ASN A 419 31.98 -0.54 -4.31
N GLY A 420 33.22 -0.32 -4.78
CA GLY A 420 34.45 -0.70 -4.05
C GLY A 420 34.65 0.00 -2.70
N ARG A 421 33.89 1.07 -2.42
CA ARG A 421 33.88 1.79 -1.13
C ARG A 421 32.78 1.29 -0.18
N GLY A 422 31.96 0.33 -0.61
CA GLY A 422 30.79 -0.15 0.13
C GLY A 422 29.60 0.82 0.09
N LEU A 423 29.59 1.76 -0.86
CA LEU A 423 28.54 2.75 -1.03
C LEU A 423 27.57 2.37 -2.14
N VAL A 424 26.36 2.89 -2.06
CA VAL A 424 25.34 2.79 -3.10
C VAL A 424 25.72 3.65 -4.28
N GLU A 425 25.74 3.04 -5.45
CA GLU A 425 25.96 3.71 -6.74
C GLU A 425 25.15 3.01 -7.82
N GLY A 426 24.37 3.77 -8.59
CA GLY A 426 23.59 3.24 -9.70
C GLY A 426 24.48 2.62 -10.75
N LYS A 427 24.17 1.40 -11.17
CA LYS A 427 24.87 0.69 -12.26
C LYS A 427 24.18 0.92 -13.59
N LYS A 428 24.89 0.66 -14.68
CA LYS A 428 24.30 0.74 -16.03
C LYS A 428 23.04 -0.14 -16.12
N GLY A 429 21.92 0.50 -16.43
CA GLY A 429 20.59 -0.13 -16.54
C GLY A 429 19.73 0.01 -15.28
N ASP A 430 20.27 0.51 -14.18
CA ASP A 430 19.45 0.84 -13.01
C ASP A 430 18.66 2.12 -13.25
N TRP A 431 17.44 2.12 -12.76
CA TRP A 431 16.63 3.34 -12.72
C TRP A 431 16.82 4.01 -11.36
N VAL A 432 17.69 5.03 -11.31
CA VAL A 432 17.85 5.91 -10.15
C VAL A 432 16.78 6.99 -10.25
N PHE A 433 15.78 6.95 -9.38
CA PHE A 433 14.59 7.78 -9.55
C PHE A 433 14.66 9.09 -8.73
N VAL A 434 14.77 9.02 -7.43
CA VAL A 434 14.70 10.11 -6.45
C VAL A 434 13.36 10.85 -6.49
N ASP A 435 13.03 11.59 -7.55
CA ASP A 435 11.80 12.38 -7.66
C ASP A 435 11.49 12.82 -9.11
N TRP A 436 10.24 13.19 -9.36
CA TRP A 436 9.74 13.84 -10.58
C TRP A 436 9.84 15.37 -10.57
N SER A 437 10.50 15.98 -9.60
CA SER A 437 10.68 17.43 -9.56
C SER A 437 11.36 17.96 -10.82
N PRO A 438 10.94 19.14 -11.35
CA PRO A 438 11.35 19.61 -12.69
C PRO A 438 12.81 20.06 -12.79
N GLY A 439 13.52 20.18 -11.68
CA GLY A 439 14.92 20.57 -11.68
C GLY A 439 15.84 19.50 -12.24
N LYS A 440 16.88 19.92 -12.97
CA LYS A 440 17.94 19.02 -13.41
C LYS A 440 18.75 18.56 -12.20
N MET A 441 18.72 17.25 -11.96
CA MET A 441 19.36 16.57 -10.86
C MET A 441 20.23 15.45 -11.43
N SER A 442 21.52 15.39 -11.06
CA SER A 442 22.39 14.28 -11.44
C SER A 442 21.85 12.97 -10.87
N LYS A 443 21.89 11.91 -11.65
CA LYS A 443 21.54 10.54 -11.24
C LYS A 443 22.76 9.64 -11.23
N SER A 444 23.96 10.22 -11.32
CA SER A 444 25.23 9.49 -11.39
C SER A 444 26.08 9.65 -10.15
N GLY A 445 26.99 8.70 -9.96
CA GLY A 445 27.87 8.62 -8.81
C GLY A 445 27.15 8.16 -7.54
N GLU A 446 27.75 8.45 -6.41
CA GLU A 446 27.26 8.11 -5.09
C GLU A 446 26.30 9.21 -4.61
N LEU A 447 25.00 9.02 -4.78
CA LEU A 447 24.00 9.97 -4.30
C LEU A 447 23.90 9.88 -2.77
N SER A 448 24.02 11.02 -2.08
CA SER A 448 23.90 11.07 -0.61
C SER A 448 22.51 10.65 -0.12
N PHE A 449 21.46 10.96 -0.86
CA PHE A 449 20.11 10.49 -0.61
C PHE A 449 20.02 8.95 -0.56
N GLU A 450 20.61 8.26 -1.54
CA GLU A 450 20.61 6.81 -1.61
C GLU A 450 21.34 6.16 -0.41
N GLN A 451 22.42 6.77 0.04
CA GLN A 451 23.13 6.27 1.24
C GLN A 451 22.24 6.34 2.48
N MET A 452 21.41 7.39 2.62
CA MET A 452 20.57 7.57 3.80
C MET A 452 19.41 6.58 3.84
N VAL A 453 18.76 6.33 2.70
CA VAL A 453 17.68 5.33 2.64
C VAL A 453 18.22 3.89 2.74
N TYR A 454 19.43 3.64 2.23
CA TYR A 454 20.12 2.35 2.43
C TYR A 454 20.53 2.14 3.89
N LEU A 455 21.12 3.16 4.54
CA LEU A 455 21.43 3.10 5.96
C LEU A 455 20.20 2.73 6.80
N ARG A 456 19.05 3.38 6.52
CA ARG A 456 17.79 3.04 7.18
C ARG A 456 17.37 1.60 6.92
N SER A 457 17.63 1.07 5.73
CA SER A 457 17.36 -0.33 5.40
C SER A 457 18.23 -1.31 6.17
N LEU A 458 19.49 -0.96 6.43
CA LEU A 458 20.39 -1.76 7.31
C LEU A 458 19.90 -1.76 8.77
N GLU A 459 19.41 -0.62 9.27
CA GLU A 459 18.78 -0.52 10.60
C GLU A 459 17.51 -1.38 10.68
N ALA A 460 16.68 -1.36 9.64
CA ALA A 460 15.50 -2.21 9.53
C ALA A 460 15.88 -3.71 9.54
N MET A 461 16.92 -4.09 8.81
CA MET A 461 17.45 -5.47 8.81
C MET A 461 17.94 -5.89 10.19
N SER A 462 18.68 -5.02 10.89
CA SER A 462 19.19 -5.30 12.25
C SER A 462 18.03 -5.52 13.24
N LEU A 463 17.01 -4.64 13.20
CA LEU A 463 15.82 -4.76 14.04
C LEU A 463 15.06 -6.06 13.74
N CYS A 464 14.75 -6.33 12.49
CA CYS A 464 14.00 -7.52 12.08
C CYS A 464 14.77 -8.81 12.41
N ALA A 465 16.10 -8.83 12.24
CA ALA A 465 16.94 -9.94 12.67
C ALA A 465 16.85 -10.20 14.20
N GLY A 466 16.80 -9.13 15.00
CA GLY A 466 16.59 -9.23 16.44
C GLY A 466 15.25 -9.87 16.80
N ILE A 467 14.16 -9.46 16.11
CA ILE A 467 12.81 -9.98 16.32
C ILE A 467 12.72 -11.47 16.01
N VAL A 468 13.35 -11.92 14.93
CA VAL A 468 13.38 -13.36 14.58
C VAL A 468 14.39 -14.18 15.39
N GLY A 469 15.11 -13.55 16.32
CA GLY A 469 16.10 -14.19 17.17
C GLY A 469 17.47 -14.47 16.51
N ASN A 470 17.71 -13.95 15.31
CA ASN A 470 18.97 -14.09 14.59
C ASN A 470 20.00 -13.04 15.06
N LYS A 471 20.62 -13.29 16.21
CA LYS A 471 21.60 -12.37 16.84
C LYS A 471 22.81 -12.08 15.94
N SER A 472 23.26 -13.05 15.15
CA SER A 472 24.39 -12.90 14.24
C SER A 472 24.08 -11.85 13.15
N ASP A 473 22.94 -11.98 12.49
CA ASP A 473 22.52 -11.03 11.48
C ASP A 473 22.22 -9.65 12.08
N ALA A 474 21.59 -9.60 13.27
CA ALA A 474 21.36 -8.34 13.96
C ALA A 474 22.67 -7.58 14.21
N ALA A 475 23.71 -8.26 14.72
CA ALA A 475 25.02 -7.66 14.92
C ALA A 475 25.68 -7.24 13.59
N LYS A 476 25.66 -8.11 12.58
CA LYS A 476 26.20 -7.84 11.23
C LYS A 476 25.61 -6.58 10.61
N TYR A 477 24.28 -6.47 10.59
CA TYR A 477 23.63 -5.32 9.96
C TYR A 477 23.77 -4.04 10.78
N ASN A 478 23.80 -4.15 12.11
CA ASN A 478 24.12 -3.00 12.97
C ASN A 478 25.54 -2.47 12.72
N GLU A 479 26.54 -3.34 12.60
CA GLU A 479 27.93 -2.95 12.30
C GLU A 479 28.03 -2.24 10.94
N LYS A 480 27.34 -2.77 9.93
CA LYS A 480 27.27 -2.14 8.60
C LYS A 480 26.60 -0.76 8.65
N ALA A 481 25.49 -0.66 9.38
CA ALA A 481 24.78 0.59 9.57
C ALA A 481 25.69 1.65 10.25
N GLU A 482 26.36 1.28 11.33
CA GLU A 482 27.29 2.16 12.03
C GLU A 482 28.49 2.57 11.16
N THR A 483 28.99 1.66 10.33
CA THR A 483 30.09 1.95 9.39
C THR A 483 29.64 2.97 8.35
N LEU A 484 28.48 2.76 7.72
CA LEU A 484 27.94 3.70 6.74
C LEU A 484 27.60 5.06 7.38
N ARG A 485 27.01 5.06 8.59
CA ARG A 485 26.69 6.29 9.33
C ARG A 485 27.95 7.16 9.53
N LYS A 486 29.08 6.56 9.90
CA LYS A 486 30.37 7.26 10.09
C LYS A 486 30.91 7.82 8.77
N LEU A 487 30.57 7.25 7.64
CA LEU A 487 31.00 7.73 6.32
C LEU A 487 30.18 8.91 5.79
N LEU A 488 28.94 9.13 6.26
CA LEU A 488 28.06 10.16 5.69
C LEU A 488 28.66 11.57 5.79
N THR A 489 29.01 12.01 6.98
CA THR A 489 29.53 13.36 7.20
C THR A 489 30.85 13.61 6.47
N PRO A 490 31.91 12.79 6.61
CA PRO A 490 33.18 13.04 5.91
C PRO A 490 33.06 12.93 4.38
N THR A 491 32.07 12.21 3.86
CA THR A 491 31.91 12.03 2.42
C THR A 491 31.05 13.12 1.78
N PHE A 492 29.97 13.52 2.44
CA PHE A 492 28.93 14.34 1.81
C PHE A 492 28.71 15.71 2.46
N TRP A 493 29.23 15.97 3.67
CA TRP A 493 29.00 17.24 4.37
C TRP A 493 29.98 18.32 3.92
N ASN A 494 29.49 19.45 3.39
CA ASN A 494 30.31 20.56 2.91
C ASN A 494 30.53 21.69 3.95
N GLY A 495 30.21 21.44 5.21
CA GLY A 495 30.24 22.42 6.29
C GLY A 495 28.90 23.14 6.54
N LYS A 496 27.91 23.01 5.63
CA LYS A 496 26.57 23.62 5.77
C LYS A 496 25.44 22.66 5.47
N ALA A 497 25.65 21.73 4.56
CA ALA A 497 24.63 20.79 4.08
C ALA A 497 25.29 19.53 3.53
N PHE A 498 24.50 18.46 3.37
CA PHE A 498 24.90 17.32 2.58
C PHE A 498 24.77 17.66 1.08
N VAL A 499 25.85 17.49 0.34
CA VAL A 499 25.86 17.67 -1.12
C VAL A 499 25.09 16.57 -1.80
N HIS A 500 24.64 16.82 -3.02
CA HIS A 500 23.75 15.90 -3.74
C HIS A 500 24.43 14.55 -4.03
N ASN A 501 25.65 14.57 -4.55
CA ASN A 501 26.40 13.37 -4.93
C ASN A 501 27.92 13.55 -4.86
N VAL A 502 28.62 12.44 -4.95
CA VAL A 502 30.06 12.35 -5.17
C VAL A 502 30.31 11.57 -6.46
N GLU A 503 31.04 12.13 -7.41
CA GLU A 503 31.41 11.46 -8.65
C GLU A 503 32.94 11.32 -8.73
N ASN A 504 33.42 10.11 -8.97
CA ASN A 504 34.86 9.81 -9.05
C ASN A 504 35.66 10.36 -7.85
N GLY A 505 35.08 10.27 -6.66
CA GLY A 505 35.67 10.75 -5.42
C GLY A 505 35.60 12.27 -5.22
N THR A 506 34.97 13.02 -6.10
CA THR A 506 34.83 14.47 -6.01
C THR A 506 33.41 14.86 -5.60
N PRO A 507 33.21 15.53 -4.43
CA PRO A 507 31.91 16.01 -4.02
C PRO A 507 31.38 17.09 -4.99
N SER A 508 30.09 16.99 -5.32
CA SER A 508 29.39 17.99 -6.11
C SER A 508 29.23 19.31 -5.37
N ALA A 509 29.22 20.42 -6.09
CA ALA A 509 28.81 21.71 -5.52
C ALA A 509 27.28 21.82 -5.33
N THR A 510 26.51 20.92 -5.93
CA THR A 510 25.05 20.92 -5.88
C THR A 510 24.55 20.46 -4.50
N VAL A 511 23.65 21.23 -3.93
CA VAL A 511 22.89 20.87 -2.72
C VAL A 511 21.43 20.73 -3.10
N THR A 512 20.80 19.67 -2.64
CA THR A 512 19.36 19.42 -2.85
C THR A 512 18.66 19.20 -1.50
N ARG A 513 17.35 19.30 -1.47
CA ARG A 513 16.55 19.08 -0.26
C ARG A 513 16.52 17.60 0.14
N TYR A 514 16.64 16.67 -0.81
CA TYR A 514 16.39 15.24 -0.61
C TYR A 514 17.26 14.62 0.49
N SER A 515 18.56 14.59 0.33
CA SER A 515 19.45 14.04 1.36
C SER A 515 19.34 14.76 2.70
N ASN A 516 19.17 16.08 2.66
CA ASN A 516 19.14 16.91 3.85
C ASN A 516 17.89 16.66 4.71
N MET A 517 16.72 16.50 4.09
CA MET A 517 15.49 16.15 4.83
C MET A 517 15.56 14.74 5.42
N PHE A 518 16.11 13.76 4.72
CA PHE A 518 16.26 12.41 5.25
C PHE A 518 17.31 12.32 6.35
N ALA A 519 18.40 13.13 6.28
CA ALA A 519 19.37 13.22 7.36
C ALA A 519 18.73 13.69 8.68
N VAL A 520 17.81 14.65 8.59
CA VAL A 520 17.03 15.12 9.76
C VAL A 520 16.06 14.03 10.24
N LEU A 521 15.27 13.47 9.33
CA LEU A 521 14.20 12.52 9.68
C LEU A 521 14.72 11.23 10.33
N TYR A 522 15.86 10.74 9.87
CA TYR A 522 16.45 9.50 10.38
C TYR A 522 17.49 9.73 11.50
N GLY A 523 17.70 10.99 11.89
CA GLY A 523 18.66 11.32 12.96
C GLY A 523 20.12 11.11 12.55
N TYR A 524 20.45 11.29 11.27
CA TYR A 524 21.83 11.21 10.76
C TYR A 524 22.55 12.57 10.78
N ALA A 525 21.81 13.65 10.91
CA ALA A 525 22.30 14.97 11.21
C ALA A 525 22.24 15.22 12.72
N ASP A 526 23.33 15.72 13.30
CA ASP A 526 23.34 16.18 14.69
C ASP A 526 22.54 17.50 14.86
N ALA A 527 22.48 18.04 16.06
CA ALA A 527 21.70 19.24 16.34
C ALA A 527 22.18 20.48 15.57
N GLU A 528 23.52 20.68 15.46
CA GLU A 528 24.11 21.81 14.72
C GLU A 528 23.87 21.64 13.20
N GLN A 529 24.10 20.45 12.70
CA GLN A 529 23.82 20.11 11.30
C GLN A 529 22.34 20.29 10.97
N SER A 530 21.43 19.87 11.85
CA SER A 530 19.98 20.02 11.67
C SER A 530 19.54 21.49 11.57
N ILE A 531 20.09 22.36 12.43
CA ILE A 531 19.89 23.82 12.38
C ILE A 531 20.47 24.39 11.08
N SER A 532 21.67 23.94 10.68
CA SER A 532 22.30 24.37 9.44
C SER A 532 21.49 23.96 8.21
N ILE A 533 20.98 22.72 8.18
CA ILE A 533 20.09 22.20 7.12
C ILE A 533 18.80 23.03 7.06
N LEU A 534 18.17 23.32 8.19
CA LEU A 534 16.96 24.15 8.23
C LEU A 534 17.20 25.49 7.53
N ASN A 535 18.24 26.21 7.93
CA ASN A 535 18.48 27.58 7.47
C ASN A 535 19.07 27.66 6.05
N ASN A 536 20.00 26.74 5.71
CA ASN A 536 20.73 26.81 4.45
C ASN A 536 20.07 25.99 3.32
N VAL A 537 19.13 25.08 3.64
CA VAL A 537 18.52 24.19 2.66
C VAL A 537 17.00 24.30 2.66
N LEU A 538 16.33 23.94 3.78
CA LEU A 538 14.87 23.80 3.79
C LEU A 538 14.13 25.15 3.75
N LEU A 539 14.69 26.19 4.35
CA LEU A 539 14.14 27.57 4.32
C LEU A 539 14.80 28.45 3.25
N ASN A 540 15.73 27.91 2.48
CA ASN A 540 16.45 28.68 1.46
C ASN A 540 15.79 28.55 0.08
N ASP A 541 15.19 29.61 -0.38
CA ASP A 541 14.49 29.66 -1.67
C ASP A 541 15.42 29.53 -2.89
N SER A 542 16.75 29.70 -2.72
CA SER A 542 17.72 29.46 -3.79
C SER A 542 17.97 27.96 -4.05
N ILE A 543 17.62 27.09 -3.11
CA ILE A 543 17.71 25.65 -3.28
C ILE A 543 16.43 25.18 -4.00
N MET A 544 16.61 24.37 -5.04
CA MET A 544 15.53 23.83 -5.86
C MET A 544 14.36 23.33 -5.01
N SER A 545 13.19 23.86 -5.27
CA SER A 545 11.94 23.49 -4.58
C SER A 545 11.46 22.11 -5.01
N ILE A 546 10.88 21.38 -4.08
CA ILE A 546 10.15 20.15 -4.35
C ILE A 546 8.72 20.53 -4.73
N THR A 547 8.27 20.09 -5.90
CA THR A 547 6.94 20.40 -6.45
C THR A 547 5.98 19.21 -6.38
N THR A 548 6.51 17.99 -6.28
CA THR A 548 5.70 16.77 -6.16
C THR A 548 5.16 16.58 -4.75
N PRO A 549 3.90 16.17 -4.55
CA PRO A 549 3.42 15.76 -3.22
C PRO A 549 4.24 14.61 -2.65
N TYR A 550 4.79 13.73 -3.52
CA TYR A 550 5.62 12.61 -3.16
C TYR A 550 6.77 13.00 -2.22
N MET A 551 7.65 13.88 -2.65
CA MET A 551 8.79 14.29 -1.83
C MET A 551 8.48 15.46 -0.90
N GLN A 552 7.42 16.25 -1.14
CA GLN A 552 6.90 17.20 -0.16
C GLN A 552 6.46 16.49 1.13
N PHE A 553 5.98 15.25 1.06
CA PHE A 553 5.69 14.44 2.26
C PHE A 553 6.85 14.48 3.26
N TYR A 554 8.05 14.13 2.81
CA TYR A 554 9.25 14.08 3.66
C TYR A 554 9.81 15.47 3.99
N GLU A 555 9.73 16.42 3.05
CA GLU A 555 10.15 17.81 3.32
C GLU A 555 9.32 18.44 4.44
N LEU A 556 8.00 18.29 4.38
CA LEU A 556 7.09 18.84 5.38
C LEU A 556 7.22 18.10 6.72
N GLU A 557 7.49 16.80 6.67
CA GLU A 557 7.79 16.02 7.86
C GLU A 557 9.08 16.51 8.54
N ALA A 558 10.16 16.75 7.78
CA ALA A 558 11.41 17.28 8.30
C ALA A 558 11.23 18.69 8.90
N LEU A 559 10.47 19.54 8.23
CA LEU A 559 10.14 20.88 8.78
C LEU A 559 9.35 20.77 10.10
N CYS A 560 8.38 19.87 10.19
CA CYS A 560 7.66 19.62 11.45
C CYS A 560 8.61 19.10 12.55
N ALA A 561 9.51 18.20 12.21
CA ALA A 561 10.50 17.68 13.18
C ALA A 561 11.45 18.77 13.71
N LEU A 562 11.68 19.81 12.90
CA LEU A 562 12.52 20.98 13.26
C LEU A 562 11.74 22.14 13.90
N GLY A 563 10.44 21.98 14.19
CA GLY A 563 9.64 22.98 14.89
C GLY A 563 8.89 23.96 13.99
N GLU A 564 8.89 23.76 12.66
CA GLU A 564 8.28 24.65 11.66
C GLU A 564 6.80 24.29 11.33
N GLN A 565 6.04 23.75 12.30
CA GLN A 565 4.66 23.27 12.07
C GLN A 565 3.75 24.37 11.53
N GLN A 566 3.88 25.64 11.96
CA GLN A 566 3.04 26.71 11.43
C GLN A 566 3.28 26.92 9.94
N ARG A 567 4.53 26.89 9.49
CA ARG A 567 4.88 27.00 8.07
C ARG A 567 4.30 25.83 7.26
N VAL A 568 4.35 24.62 7.82
CA VAL A 568 3.78 23.43 7.19
C VAL A 568 2.25 23.55 7.09
N MET A 569 1.58 24.08 8.11
CA MET A 569 0.13 24.34 8.08
C MET A 569 -0.23 25.34 6.98
N ASP A 570 0.53 26.42 6.84
CA ASP A 570 0.33 27.41 5.78
C ASP A 570 0.61 26.82 4.38
N LYS A 571 1.60 25.94 4.26
CA LYS A 571 1.85 25.21 3.02
C LYS A 571 0.69 24.26 2.68
N MET A 572 0.12 23.56 3.65
CA MET A 572 -1.09 22.73 3.43
C MET A 572 -2.27 23.57 2.93
N ARG A 573 -2.54 24.72 3.55
CA ARG A 573 -3.59 25.64 3.11
C ARG A 573 -3.38 26.15 1.68
N ASN A 574 -2.13 26.46 1.32
CA ASN A 574 -1.82 27.01 -0.01
C ASN A 574 -1.80 25.93 -1.09
N TYR A 575 -1.12 24.81 -0.87
CA TYR A 575 -0.92 23.79 -1.88
C TYR A 575 -2.16 22.90 -2.03
N TRP A 576 -2.57 22.19 -0.97
CA TRP A 576 -3.77 21.34 -1.00
C TRP A 576 -5.07 22.15 -1.08
N GLY A 577 -5.13 23.27 -0.37
CA GLY A 577 -6.22 24.22 -0.52
C GLY A 577 -6.29 24.84 -1.92
N GLY A 578 -5.16 24.96 -2.62
CA GLY A 578 -5.10 25.34 -4.03
C GLY A 578 -5.80 24.32 -4.92
N MET A 579 -5.50 23.03 -4.79
CA MET A 579 -6.21 21.95 -5.51
C MET A 579 -7.71 21.97 -5.24
N LEU A 580 -8.13 22.20 -3.98
CA LEU A 580 -9.56 22.31 -3.64
C LEU A 580 -10.26 23.50 -4.31
N LYS A 581 -9.58 24.63 -4.43
CA LYS A 581 -10.10 25.81 -5.17
C LYS A 581 -10.28 25.53 -6.66
N GLU A 582 -9.45 24.66 -7.23
CA GLU A 582 -9.57 24.17 -8.61
C GLU A 582 -10.64 23.06 -8.77
N GLY A 583 -11.39 22.75 -7.72
CA GLY A 583 -12.48 21.79 -7.73
C GLY A 583 -12.08 20.34 -7.46
N ALA A 584 -10.89 20.09 -6.88
CA ALA A 584 -10.45 18.76 -6.51
C ALA A 584 -11.43 18.10 -5.53
N THR A 585 -11.77 16.84 -5.81
CA THR A 585 -12.52 15.96 -4.89
C THR A 585 -11.64 14.82 -4.37
N THR A 586 -10.45 14.68 -4.94
CA THR A 586 -9.33 13.82 -4.57
C THR A 586 -8.04 14.61 -4.77
N PHE A 587 -6.93 14.20 -4.17
CA PHE A 587 -5.66 14.90 -4.36
C PHE A 587 -4.86 14.31 -5.53
N TRP A 588 -4.12 15.20 -6.18
CA TRP A 588 -3.51 14.99 -7.49
C TRP A 588 -2.08 14.48 -7.40
N GLU A 589 -1.63 13.86 -8.48
CA GLU A 589 -0.27 13.38 -8.65
C GLU A 589 0.78 14.48 -8.59
N THR A 590 0.48 15.62 -9.22
CA THR A 590 1.29 16.85 -9.13
C THR A 590 0.37 18.06 -9.19
N TYR A 591 0.81 19.16 -8.57
CA TYR A 591 0.13 20.44 -8.63
C TYR A 591 1.14 21.58 -8.63
N ASP A 592 1.06 22.44 -9.65
CA ASP A 592 1.75 23.72 -9.68
C ASP A 592 0.71 24.82 -9.85
N PRO A 593 0.58 25.75 -8.89
CA PRO A 593 -0.37 26.86 -8.99
C PRO A 593 -0.06 27.82 -10.15
N ALA A 594 1.16 27.83 -10.69
CA ALA A 594 1.55 28.64 -11.84
C ALA A 594 1.09 28.04 -13.17
N GLU A 595 0.84 26.73 -13.25
CA GLU A 595 0.33 26.09 -14.44
C GLU A 595 -1.11 26.54 -14.74
N LYS A 596 -1.39 26.77 -16.02
CA LYS A 596 -2.72 27.11 -16.52
C LYS A 596 -3.31 25.98 -17.34
N TYR A 597 -4.63 25.98 -17.50
CA TYR A 597 -5.29 25.11 -18.45
C TYR A 597 -4.80 25.42 -19.88
N PRO A 598 -4.57 24.39 -20.76
CA PRO A 598 -4.76 22.96 -20.50
C PRO A 598 -3.54 22.27 -19.88
N GLN A 599 -2.40 22.95 -19.74
CA GLN A 599 -1.12 22.35 -19.28
C GLN A 599 -1.24 21.70 -17.91
N ARG A 600 -2.12 22.25 -17.05
CA ARG A 600 -2.37 21.71 -15.69
C ARG A 600 -2.82 20.26 -15.67
N LEU A 601 -3.44 19.75 -16.72
CA LEU A 601 -3.90 18.37 -16.84
C LEU A 601 -2.93 17.48 -17.62
N ALA A 602 -1.96 18.10 -18.31
CA ALA A 602 -1.03 17.38 -19.17
C ALA A 602 0.09 16.69 -18.35
N MET A 603 0.46 15.49 -18.76
CA MET A 603 1.60 14.75 -18.22
C MET A 603 2.05 13.68 -19.22
N TYR A 604 3.33 13.34 -19.23
CA TYR A 604 3.90 12.30 -20.10
C TYR A 604 3.57 12.46 -21.60
N GLY A 605 3.48 13.70 -22.06
CA GLY A 605 3.16 13.99 -23.46
C GLY A 605 1.68 13.84 -23.83
N HIS A 606 0.82 13.54 -22.87
CA HIS A 606 -0.63 13.43 -23.06
C HIS A 606 -1.37 14.59 -22.41
N PRO A 607 -2.36 15.25 -23.10
CA PRO A 607 -3.04 16.44 -22.58
C PRO A 607 -3.85 16.20 -21.29
N PHE A 608 -4.24 14.96 -21.03
CA PHE A 608 -4.96 14.54 -19.81
C PHE A 608 -4.21 13.41 -19.08
N GLY A 609 -2.88 13.38 -19.20
CA GLY A 609 -2.07 12.32 -18.61
C GLY A 609 -1.93 12.40 -17.09
N LYS A 610 -2.13 13.58 -16.47
CA LYS A 610 -2.03 13.74 -15.02
C LYS A 610 -3.17 12.99 -14.32
N SER A 611 -2.85 12.22 -13.28
CA SER A 611 -3.86 11.61 -12.41
C SER A 611 -4.34 12.62 -11.38
N LEU A 612 -5.67 12.80 -11.28
CA LEU A 612 -6.29 13.67 -10.30
C LEU A 612 -6.73 12.93 -9.02
N CYS A 613 -6.43 11.63 -8.93
CA CYS A 613 -6.56 10.84 -7.72
C CYS A 613 -5.32 9.97 -7.54
N HIS A 614 -4.41 10.42 -6.67
CA HIS A 614 -3.13 9.77 -6.44
C HIS A 614 -2.82 9.68 -4.94
N ALA A 615 -2.47 8.50 -4.45
CA ALA A 615 -2.32 8.20 -3.03
C ALA A 615 -1.35 9.15 -2.30
N TRP A 616 -0.17 9.40 -2.85
CA TRP A 616 0.83 10.29 -2.22
C TRP A 616 0.34 11.73 -2.03
N GLY A 617 -0.72 12.14 -2.76
CA GLY A 617 -1.39 13.43 -2.54
C GLY A 617 -2.08 13.55 -1.19
N ALA A 618 -2.31 12.43 -0.48
CA ALA A 618 -3.03 12.41 0.79
C ALA A 618 -2.15 12.68 2.03
N SER A 619 -0.89 13.08 1.85
CA SER A 619 0.08 13.31 2.93
C SER A 619 -0.39 14.19 4.11
N PRO A 620 -1.32 15.17 3.97
CA PRO A 620 -1.85 15.90 5.13
C PRO A 620 -2.47 15.01 6.21
N VAL A 621 -3.01 13.85 5.85
CA VAL A 621 -3.59 12.90 6.84
C VAL A 621 -2.53 12.44 7.85
N TYR A 622 -1.36 12.02 7.36
CA TYR A 622 -0.23 11.62 8.18
C TYR A 622 0.37 12.78 8.97
N LEU A 623 0.62 13.91 8.30
CA LEU A 623 1.22 15.08 8.94
C LEU A 623 0.36 15.59 10.10
N ILE A 624 -0.97 15.65 9.91
CA ILE A 624 -1.92 16.08 10.92
C ILE A 624 -1.90 15.11 12.11
N GLY A 625 -1.96 13.81 11.87
CA GLY A 625 -1.96 12.80 12.93
C GLY A 625 -0.67 12.83 13.74
N LYS A 626 0.48 12.81 13.06
CA LYS A 626 1.79 12.69 13.71
C LYS A 626 2.30 13.99 14.35
N TYR A 627 2.02 15.16 13.75
CA TYR A 627 2.66 16.42 14.13
C TYR A 627 1.74 17.50 14.68
N TYR A 628 0.41 17.39 14.45
CA TYR A 628 -0.57 18.34 15.02
C TYR A 628 -1.37 17.69 16.14
N LEU A 629 -2.03 16.56 15.92
CA LEU A 629 -2.51 15.72 17.03
C LEU A 629 -1.31 15.18 17.84
N GLY A 630 -0.17 15.00 17.18
CA GLY A 630 1.13 14.79 17.79
C GLY A 630 1.37 13.39 18.32
N ILE A 631 0.61 12.39 17.88
CA ILE A 631 0.62 11.03 18.42
C ILE A 631 1.49 10.12 17.57
N ARG A 632 2.44 9.41 18.21
CA ARG A 632 3.30 8.43 17.55
C ARG A 632 3.74 7.30 18.48
N PRO A 633 3.92 6.06 17.99
CA PRO A 633 4.51 5.00 18.79
C PRO A 633 5.98 5.28 19.07
N THR A 634 6.46 4.95 20.27
CA THR A 634 7.88 4.94 20.67
C THR A 634 8.37 3.52 20.90
N LYS A 635 7.43 2.57 21.11
CA LYS A 635 7.63 1.13 21.04
C LYS A 635 6.61 0.50 20.09
N ALA A 636 6.98 -0.64 19.55
CA ALA A 636 6.15 -1.39 18.62
C ALA A 636 4.73 -1.65 19.18
N GLY A 637 3.73 -1.56 18.30
CA GLY A 637 2.34 -1.80 18.68
C GLY A 637 1.76 -0.80 19.68
N TYR A 638 2.35 0.38 19.80
CA TYR A 638 1.96 1.37 20.81
C TYR A 638 2.06 0.85 22.26
N GLU A 639 2.98 -0.07 22.55
CA GLU A 639 3.29 -0.44 23.95
C GLU A 639 3.70 0.78 24.78
N GLU A 640 4.51 1.65 24.16
CA GLU A 640 4.77 3.01 24.63
C GLU A 640 4.57 3.98 23.45
N TRP A 641 4.03 5.15 23.75
CA TRP A 641 3.78 6.18 22.76
C TRP A 641 3.93 7.59 23.36
N GLU A 642 4.15 8.55 22.51
CA GLU A 642 4.17 9.94 22.91
C GLU A 642 3.13 10.77 22.16
N CYS A 643 2.72 11.85 22.81
CA CYS A 643 1.86 12.89 22.26
C CYS A 643 2.53 14.23 22.43
N ARG A 644 2.87 14.88 21.30
CA ARG A 644 3.43 16.24 21.22
C ARG A 644 2.52 17.11 20.38
N PRO A 645 1.34 17.51 20.88
CA PRO A 645 0.37 18.21 20.06
C PRO A 645 0.82 19.63 19.75
N CYS A 646 0.53 20.10 18.54
CA CYS A 646 0.84 21.46 18.10
C CYS A 646 -0.42 22.12 17.52
N LEU A 647 -0.95 23.13 18.24
CA LEU A 647 -2.16 23.82 17.83
C LEU A 647 -1.91 24.84 16.68
N GLY A 648 -0.66 25.37 16.59
CA GLY A 648 -0.35 26.45 15.68
C GLY A 648 -1.27 27.65 15.91
N ASP A 649 -1.82 28.21 14.85
CA ASP A 649 -2.77 29.34 14.88
C ASP A 649 -4.24 28.94 15.10
N LEU A 650 -4.54 27.62 15.24
CA LEU A 650 -5.88 27.12 15.47
C LEU A 650 -6.42 27.53 16.85
N LYS A 651 -7.74 27.67 16.95
CA LYS A 651 -8.43 27.91 18.23
C LYS A 651 -8.61 26.61 19.02
N TRP A 652 -8.86 25.54 18.32
CA TRP A 652 -9.01 24.17 18.85
C TRP A 652 -8.80 23.15 17.73
N MET A 653 -8.48 21.93 18.13
CA MET A 653 -8.48 20.74 17.28
C MET A 653 -8.85 19.52 18.10
N LYS A 654 -9.40 18.50 17.46
CA LYS A 654 -9.65 17.18 18.04
C LYS A 654 -9.50 16.10 16.97
N GLY A 655 -9.27 14.87 17.41
CA GLY A 655 -9.20 13.73 16.51
C GLY A 655 -8.89 12.43 17.24
N ASP A 656 -9.02 11.35 16.49
CA ASP A 656 -8.71 10.00 16.92
C ASP A 656 -7.56 9.45 16.04
N VAL A 657 -6.58 8.85 16.71
CA VAL A 657 -5.48 8.13 16.05
C VAL A 657 -5.64 6.64 16.36
N PRO A 658 -5.76 5.79 15.33
CA PRO A 658 -5.89 4.34 15.53
C PRO A 658 -4.67 3.71 16.21
N THR A 659 -4.93 2.67 16.99
CA THR A 659 -3.93 1.78 17.58
C THR A 659 -4.32 0.32 17.34
N PRO A 660 -3.45 -0.66 17.57
CA PRO A 660 -3.79 -2.08 17.33
C PRO A 660 -5.08 -2.54 18.02
N GLY A 661 -5.33 -2.10 19.24
CA GLY A 661 -6.50 -2.54 20.04
C GLY A 661 -7.58 -1.48 20.26
N GLY A 662 -7.42 -0.26 19.73
CA GLY A 662 -8.37 0.84 19.98
C GLY A 662 -7.91 2.15 19.33
N ASN A 663 -8.18 3.27 19.97
CA ASN A 663 -7.83 4.59 19.49
C ASN A 663 -7.24 5.46 20.61
N ILE A 664 -6.46 6.45 20.24
CA ILE A 664 -6.03 7.55 21.12
C ILE A 664 -6.81 8.79 20.66
N HIS A 665 -7.76 9.22 21.52
CA HIS A 665 -8.52 10.46 21.32
C HIS A 665 -7.80 11.64 21.94
N ILE A 666 -7.73 12.77 21.22
CA ILE A 666 -7.22 14.03 21.73
C ILE A 666 -8.14 15.19 21.34
N GLU A 667 -8.38 16.08 22.30
CA GLU A 667 -9.02 17.38 22.10
C GLU A 667 -8.13 18.47 22.71
N MET A 668 -7.67 19.41 21.91
CA MET A 668 -6.77 20.47 22.35
C MET A 668 -7.40 21.85 22.16
N HIS A 669 -7.32 22.65 23.20
CA HIS A 669 -7.58 24.09 23.24
C HIS A 669 -6.33 24.83 23.76
N LYS A 670 -6.29 26.16 23.64
CA LYS A 670 -5.11 26.98 24.01
C LYS A 670 -4.55 26.74 25.42
N LYS A 671 -5.37 26.27 26.37
CA LYS A 671 -4.98 26.09 27.80
C LYS A 671 -5.35 24.70 28.35
N ARG A 672 -5.85 23.82 27.54
CA ARG A 672 -6.40 22.53 27.98
C ARG A 672 -6.27 21.48 26.90
N ILE A 673 -5.85 20.29 27.31
CA ILE A 673 -5.93 19.07 26.51
C ILE A 673 -6.81 18.06 27.25
N ILE A 674 -7.69 17.41 26.52
CA ILE A 674 -8.37 16.19 26.92
C ILE A 674 -7.76 15.05 26.11
N ILE A 675 -7.34 13.99 26.76
CA ILE A 675 -6.75 12.83 26.11
C ILE A 675 -7.28 11.53 26.72
N GLU A 676 -7.61 10.57 25.88
CA GLU A 676 -8.08 9.25 26.27
C GLU A 676 -7.48 8.22 25.32
N ALA A 677 -6.88 7.17 25.86
CA ALA A 677 -6.23 6.13 25.08
C ALA A 677 -6.83 4.77 25.40
N THR A 678 -7.17 4.00 24.38
CA THR A 678 -7.73 2.65 24.49
C THR A 678 -6.94 1.67 23.62
N GLY A 679 -6.84 0.42 24.05
CA GLY A 679 -6.20 -0.65 23.27
C GLY A 679 -4.72 -0.41 22.94
N CYS A 680 -4.00 0.31 23.81
CA CYS A 680 -2.57 0.58 23.70
C CYS A 680 -1.93 0.66 25.09
N GLY A 681 -0.61 0.76 25.15
CA GLY A 681 0.12 0.89 26.41
C GLY A 681 0.16 2.31 26.96
N THR A 682 1.15 2.59 27.77
CA THR A 682 1.30 3.89 28.47
C THR A 682 1.83 4.96 27.52
N GLY A 683 1.19 6.13 27.52
CA GLY A 683 1.64 7.30 26.76
C GLY A 683 2.34 8.36 27.58
N THR A 684 3.07 9.22 26.92
CA THR A 684 3.66 10.43 27.48
C THR A 684 3.18 11.67 26.72
N LEU A 685 2.35 12.49 27.35
CA LEU A 685 2.00 13.82 26.82
C LEU A 685 3.11 14.81 27.13
N ILE A 686 3.60 15.52 26.12
CA ILE A 686 4.71 16.46 26.22
C ILE A 686 4.24 17.84 25.72
N ILE A 687 4.28 18.82 26.63
CA ILE A 687 3.93 20.22 26.35
C ILE A 687 5.08 21.10 26.84
N GLY A 688 5.84 21.67 25.92
CA GLY A 688 7.10 22.33 26.27
C GLY A 688 8.03 21.36 27.02
N ASN A 689 8.44 21.72 28.22
CA ASN A 689 9.31 20.87 29.06
C ASN A 689 8.51 19.94 30.00
N LYS A 690 7.18 20.08 30.06
CA LYS A 690 6.33 19.28 30.95
C LYS A 690 6.00 17.94 30.33
N ARG A 691 6.22 16.86 31.08
CA ARG A 691 5.85 15.49 30.71
C ARG A 691 4.75 15.00 31.66
N THR A 692 3.71 14.41 31.09
CA THR A 692 2.57 13.85 31.83
C THR A 692 2.30 12.44 31.33
N THR A 693 2.28 11.46 32.24
CA THR A 693 1.98 10.08 31.90
C THR A 693 0.47 9.93 31.62
N ILE A 694 0.15 9.31 30.48
CA ILE A 694 -1.20 8.98 30.06
C ILE A 694 -1.42 7.50 30.26
N LYS A 695 -2.38 7.16 31.13
CA LYS A 695 -2.73 5.77 31.43
C LYS A 695 -3.85 5.30 30.47
N PRO A 696 -3.75 4.08 29.91
CA PRO A 696 -4.81 3.53 29.07
C PRO A 696 -6.13 3.38 29.83
N GLY A 697 -7.25 3.58 29.13
CA GLY A 697 -8.60 3.48 29.69
C GLY A 697 -9.02 4.64 30.61
N VAL A 698 -8.20 5.68 30.74
CA VAL A 698 -8.49 6.83 31.61
C VAL A 698 -8.54 8.12 30.80
N ARG A 699 -9.71 8.77 30.82
CA ARG A 699 -9.85 10.11 30.26
C ARG A 699 -9.18 11.13 31.17
N GLN A 700 -8.18 11.84 30.66
CA GLN A 700 -7.41 12.81 31.43
C GLN A 700 -7.60 14.22 30.88
N VAL A 701 -7.64 15.19 31.77
CA VAL A 701 -7.71 16.63 31.44
C VAL A 701 -6.44 17.31 31.97
N VAL A 702 -5.60 17.74 31.05
CA VAL A 702 -4.33 18.42 31.38
C VAL A 702 -4.48 19.92 31.09
N LYS A 703 -4.22 20.75 32.09
CA LYS A 703 -4.18 22.22 31.98
C LYS A 703 -2.71 22.67 31.98
N PHE A 704 -2.38 23.70 31.19
CA PHE A 704 -1.02 24.22 31.03
C PHE A 704 -0.99 25.71 30.71
#